data_3238ec9cf29e48ec7db4db960b60f8ad
#
_entry.id   3238ec9cf29e48ec7db4db960b60f8ad
#
_cell.length_a   1.000
_cell.length_b   1.000
_cell.length_c   1.000
_cell.angle_alpha   90.00
_cell.angle_beta   90.00
_cell.angle_gamma   90.00
#
_symmetry.space_group_name_H-M   'P 1'
#
loop_
_entity.id
_entity.type
_entity.pdbx_description
1 polymer ?
#
loop_
_entity_poly.entity_id
_entity_poly.type
_entity_poly.pdbx_seq_one_letter_code
_entity_poly.pdbx_strand_id
1 'polypeptide(L)'
;MRLLAFFIILVFGCTTPPKEYKTWNAYNGSSEAIKYSSLTQIDTTNVTNLQVAWMYHTGDADTLNGSQIQCNPIVIDGTLYGVGPQMKLFAIDAATGKEKWVFDANAPTAFDHHRTAFHIMINSRGVAYWTDGQLDKRXXFTAGSLTYAIDATTGKPIPTFGKGGFIDLHEDLDRDAKDLFVVSTSPGMVYKNLLILGTRVNEAPPSAPGHIRAYDVITGKRQWIFHTIPQPGEFGYETWEDKNAWQHIGGANAWGGFSLDEERGILFAPTGSAAYDFYGGKRKGANLFANCLLALDANTGKRIWHFQFMHHDLWDKDLPAPPALVTLNHNGKKIEAVAQSTKNGIIYVFERETGKPVFDIEEVPVDTISELNGEKIWPTQPIPVKPAPFSRQTITLDDINPYLPDTARARLYRDMLGYRFGNMFIPPGKTPSLIFPGYDGGGEWGGXAFDPATGILYVNANEMAWVMKMLDNKPATGEGETWLMAGQRLYTQHCTTCHGADRKGTGNNPTLINIKSKYTTKDIAELMNTGRRMMPAFQQLKTEEVQALASFLLDQKAEQANIFTTSIAAIDSVNFIPYRLSGYTKFISSDGYPAISPPWGTLNAINLNTGEFEWKIPLGEYAELKARGIPPTGTENYGGPVVTAGGLVFIAATRDNKFRAFNKISGKLLWEYTLPASGFATPAVYELNGKQYVVIACGGGKLNTKPGDAYVAFALP
;
A
#
# COMPACT_ATOMS: atom_id res chain seq x y z
N MET A 1 -76.86 -9.36 17.16
CA MET A 1 -75.94 -8.78 16.12
C MET A 1 -74.67 -8.34 16.82
N ARG A 2 -73.59 -9.10 16.70
CA ARG A 2 -72.28 -8.74 17.26
C ARG A 2 -71.46 -8.19 16.12
N LEU A 3 -71.10 -6.89 16.19
CA LEU A 3 -70.17 -6.28 15.26
C LEU A 3 -68.73 -6.76 15.59
N LEU A 4 -68.12 -7.46 14.64
CA LEU A 4 -66.68 -7.73 14.69
C LEU A 4 -65.93 -6.52 14.11
N ALA A 5 -65.18 -5.80 14.93
CA ALA A 5 -64.32 -4.75 14.47
C ALA A 5 -62.98 -5.38 14.00
N PHE A 6 -62.67 -5.27 12.71
CA PHE A 6 -61.39 -5.71 12.15
C PHE A 6 -60.35 -4.58 12.36
N PHE A 7 -59.35 -4.84 13.19
CA PHE A 7 -58.23 -3.93 13.35
C PHE A 7 -57.18 -4.28 12.26
N ILE A 8 -57.02 -3.40 11.28
CA ILE A 8 -55.96 -3.51 10.29
C ILE A 8 -54.69 -2.89 10.90
N ILE A 9 -53.73 -3.72 11.27
CA ILE A 9 -52.41 -3.27 11.72
C ILE A 9 -51.62 -2.93 10.46
N LEU A 10 -51.45 -1.64 10.17
CA LEU A 10 -50.54 -1.15 9.16
C LEU A 10 -49.11 -1.27 9.73
N VAL A 11 -48.38 -2.28 9.28
CA VAL A 11 -46.94 -2.40 9.58
C VAL A 11 -46.21 -1.42 8.63
N PHE A 12 -45.87 -0.26 9.17
CA PHE A 12 -44.93 0.63 8.49
C PHE A 12 -43.54 0.02 8.58
N GLY A 13 -43.15 -0.68 7.54
CA GLY A 13 -41.76 -1.06 7.38
C GLY A 13 -40.94 0.20 7.21
N CYS A 14 -40.11 0.56 8.19
CA CYS A 14 -39.10 1.60 8.04
C CYS A 14 -38.08 1.08 7.03
N THR A 15 -38.27 1.42 5.77
CA THR A 15 -37.22 1.25 4.78
C THR A 15 -36.27 2.44 4.95
N THR A 16 -35.06 2.18 5.44
CA THR A 16 -34.01 3.18 5.40
C THR A 16 -33.83 3.64 3.93
N PRO A 17 -33.82 4.96 3.69
CA PRO A 17 -33.59 5.43 2.32
C PRO A 17 -32.26 4.89 1.78
N PRO A 18 -32.16 4.61 0.49
CA PRO A 18 -30.93 4.14 -0.09
C PRO A 18 -29.80 5.15 0.15
N LYS A 19 -28.62 4.65 0.50
CA LYS A 19 -27.44 5.48 0.80
C LYS A 19 -27.07 6.30 -0.45
N GLU A 20 -26.94 7.61 -0.26
CA GLU A 20 -26.54 8.52 -1.35
C GLU A 20 -25.03 8.73 -1.33
N TYR A 21 -24.35 8.43 -2.41
CA TYR A 21 -22.89 8.57 -2.58
C TYR A 21 -22.61 9.83 -3.40
N LYS A 22 -23.09 10.99 -2.92
CA LYS A 22 -22.92 12.30 -3.58
C LYS A 22 -21.73 13.09 -3.06
N THR A 23 -21.22 12.69 -1.90
CA THR A 23 -20.10 13.35 -1.24
C THR A 23 -18.89 12.40 -1.23
N TRP A 24 -17.74 12.95 -0.85
CA TRP A 24 -16.49 12.18 -0.70
C TRP A 24 -15.94 12.43 0.70
N ASN A 25 -16.72 12.05 1.71
CA ASN A 25 -16.47 12.46 3.09
C ASN A 25 -15.58 11.52 3.89
N ALA A 26 -15.08 10.47 3.25
CA ALA A 26 -14.13 9.52 3.86
C ALA A 26 -13.12 9.05 2.81
N TYR A 27 -12.02 8.52 3.26
CA TYR A 27 -11.02 7.87 2.40
C TYR A 27 -11.72 6.79 1.57
N ASN A 28 -11.47 6.79 0.26
CA ASN A 28 -12.15 5.91 -0.72
C ASN A 28 -13.64 6.20 -0.89
N GLY A 29 -14.08 7.41 -0.52
CA GLY A 29 -15.43 7.92 -0.74
C GLY A 29 -16.42 7.60 0.36
N SER A 30 -16.26 6.46 1.02
CA SER A 30 -17.13 6.03 2.12
C SER A 30 -16.41 5.02 3.00
N SER A 31 -16.96 4.76 4.19
CA SER A 31 -16.46 3.71 5.09
C SER A 31 -16.47 2.33 4.44
N GLU A 32 -17.30 2.12 3.44
CA GLU A 32 -17.41 0.85 2.70
C GLU A 32 -16.28 0.67 1.67
N ALA A 33 -15.52 1.73 1.37
CA ALA A 33 -14.37 1.74 0.44
C ALA A 33 -14.72 1.26 -0.98
N ILE A 34 -15.96 1.52 -1.44
CA ILE A 34 -16.42 1.07 -2.76
C ILE A 34 -16.03 2.02 -3.90
N LYS A 35 -15.54 3.21 -3.59
CA LYS A 35 -15.09 4.22 -4.59
C LYS A 35 -16.14 4.45 -5.68
N TYR A 36 -17.36 4.67 -5.24
CA TYR A 36 -18.53 4.86 -6.09
C TYR A 36 -19.13 6.22 -5.82
N SER A 37 -19.61 6.87 -6.92
CA SER A 37 -20.43 8.10 -6.82
C SER A 37 -21.76 7.88 -7.50
N SER A 38 -22.85 8.26 -6.82
CA SER A 38 -24.21 8.20 -7.39
C SER A 38 -24.52 9.39 -8.33
N LEU A 39 -23.55 10.29 -8.53
CA LEU A 39 -23.73 11.48 -9.37
C LEU A 39 -23.77 11.11 -10.85
N THR A 40 -24.65 11.80 -11.59
CA THR A 40 -24.91 11.54 -13.02
C THR A 40 -24.77 12.80 -13.89
N GLN A 41 -24.42 13.96 -13.32
CA GLN A 41 -24.30 15.19 -14.12
C GLN A 41 -23.21 15.04 -15.19
N ILE A 42 -22.10 14.38 -14.84
CA ILE A 42 -21.06 14.01 -15.81
C ILE A 42 -21.33 12.57 -16.21
N ASP A 43 -21.60 12.35 -17.51
CA ASP A 43 -21.98 11.05 -18.02
C ASP A 43 -21.29 10.72 -19.35
N THR A 44 -21.63 9.59 -19.94
CA THR A 44 -21.02 9.10 -21.18
C THR A 44 -21.29 10.00 -22.40
N THR A 45 -22.30 10.88 -22.34
CA THR A 45 -22.65 11.76 -23.47
C THR A 45 -21.93 13.10 -23.43
N ASN A 46 -21.51 13.54 -22.25
CA ASN A 46 -20.96 14.88 -22.05
C ASN A 46 -19.54 14.92 -21.47
N VAL A 47 -18.95 13.76 -21.11
CA VAL A 47 -17.62 13.71 -20.48
C VAL A 47 -16.54 14.37 -21.34
N THR A 48 -16.72 14.40 -22.66
CA THR A 48 -15.78 15.07 -23.59
C THR A 48 -15.74 16.59 -23.39
N ASN A 49 -16.72 17.17 -22.70
CA ASN A 49 -16.80 18.60 -22.43
C ASN A 49 -16.13 18.98 -21.08
N LEU A 50 -15.56 18.03 -20.36
CA LEU A 50 -14.90 18.31 -19.09
C LEU A 50 -13.75 19.31 -19.26
N GLN A 51 -13.72 20.29 -18.36
CA GLN A 51 -12.68 21.32 -18.30
C GLN A 51 -12.08 21.37 -16.91
N VAL A 52 -10.86 21.90 -16.80
CA VAL A 52 -10.25 22.18 -15.50
C VAL A 52 -11.07 23.29 -14.82
N ALA A 53 -11.69 22.96 -13.69
CA ALA A 53 -12.43 23.93 -12.88
C ALA A 53 -11.46 24.78 -12.04
N TRP A 54 -10.46 24.10 -11.46
CA TRP A 54 -9.40 24.76 -10.69
C TRP A 54 -8.19 23.85 -10.58
N MET A 55 -7.06 24.45 -10.25
CA MET A 55 -5.82 23.73 -9.94
C MET A 55 -5.20 24.37 -8.70
N TYR A 56 -4.81 23.54 -7.73
CA TYR A 56 -4.15 23.98 -6.49
C TYR A 56 -2.77 23.34 -6.40
N HIS A 57 -1.75 24.14 -6.07
CA HIS A 57 -0.38 23.69 -5.86
C HIS A 57 -0.02 23.78 -4.38
N THR A 58 0.43 22.68 -3.79
CA THR A 58 0.81 22.68 -2.36
C THR A 58 2.15 23.37 -2.09
N GLY A 59 2.94 23.59 -3.14
CA GLY A 59 4.21 24.31 -3.05
C GLY A 59 5.36 23.56 -2.38
N ASP A 60 5.23 22.21 -2.23
CA ASP A 60 6.24 21.44 -1.52
C ASP A 60 6.77 20.23 -2.32
N ALA A 61 6.74 20.30 -3.65
CA ALA A 61 7.37 19.25 -4.48
C ALA A 61 8.88 19.24 -4.27
N ASP A 62 9.44 18.06 -4.01
CA ASP A 62 10.91 17.88 -3.97
C ASP A 62 11.34 17.23 -5.27
N THR A 63 11.80 18.07 -6.20
CA THR A 63 12.19 17.65 -7.54
C THR A 63 13.53 16.91 -7.56
N LEU A 64 14.36 17.12 -6.52
CA LEU A 64 15.69 16.48 -6.45
C LEU A 64 15.60 15.03 -5.97
N ASN A 65 14.63 14.74 -5.10
CA ASN A 65 14.54 13.41 -4.48
C ASN A 65 13.25 12.65 -4.84
N GLY A 66 12.51 13.13 -5.84
CA GLY A 66 11.38 12.38 -6.40
C GLY A 66 10.18 12.25 -5.47
N SER A 67 9.73 13.37 -4.87
CA SER A 67 8.53 13.35 -4.02
C SER A 67 7.28 12.96 -4.83
N GLN A 68 6.25 12.44 -4.13
CA GLN A 68 5.03 11.94 -4.77
C GLN A 68 3.81 12.23 -3.90
N ILE A 69 2.62 12.20 -4.50
CA ILE A 69 1.35 12.26 -3.75
C ILE A 69 0.57 10.98 -4.03
N GLN A 70 0.10 10.31 -2.97
CA GLN A 70 -0.79 9.15 -3.07
C GLN A 70 -2.19 9.46 -2.54
N CYS A 71 -2.45 10.70 -2.16
CA CYS A 71 -3.62 11.11 -1.41
C CYS A 71 -4.91 11.00 -2.23
N ASN A 72 -5.92 10.36 -1.65
CA ASN A 72 -7.32 10.46 -2.04
C ASN A 72 -7.93 11.52 -1.10
N PRO A 73 -8.20 12.73 -1.57
CA PRO A 73 -8.68 13.81 -0.69
C PRO A 73 -10.13 13.56 -0.25
N ILE A 74 -10.53 14.17 0.86
CA ILE A 74 -11.91 14.12 1.32
C ILE A 74 -12.55 15.53 1.22
N VAL A 75 -13.89 15.55 1.11
CA VAL A 75 -14.64 16.81 0.98
C VAL A 75 -15.74 16.85 2.04
N ILE A 76 -15.63 17.81 2.95
CA ILE A 76 -16.56 18.00 4.08
C ILE A 76 -17.07 19.45 4.05
N ASP A 77 -18.37 19.64 4.00
CA ASP A 77 -19.00 20.96 4.08
C ASP A 77 -18.36 21.97 3.11
N GLY A 78 -18.11 21.55 1.85
CA GLY A 78 -17.55 22.42 0.82
C GLY A 78 -16.06 22.72 0.99
N THR A 79 -15.38 22.02 1.88
CA THR A 79 -13.94 22.12 2.06
C THR A 79 -13.27 20.80 1.64
N LEU A 80 -12.27 20.89 0.76
CA LEU A 80 -11.46 19.75 0.38
C LEU A 80 -10.20 19.71 1.26
N TYR A 81 -9.93 18.55 1.83
CA TYR A 81 -8.73 18.29 2.65
C TYR A 81 -7.84 17.29 1.94
N GLY A 82 -6.56 17.61 1.82
CA GLY A 82 -5.59 16.75 1.15
C GLY A 82 -4.20 16.91 1.73
N VAL A 83 -3.27 16.10 1.23
CA VAL A 83 -1.90 16.06 1.75
C VAL A 83 -0.91 16.29 0.60
N GLY A 84 0.02 17.22 0.80
CA GLY A 84 1.10 17.52 -0.15
C GLY A 84 2.20 16.47 -0.13
N PRO A 85 3.12 16.54 -1.11
CA PRO A 85 4.17 15.52 -1.26
C PRO A 85 5.22 15.52 -0.15
N GLN A 86 5.27 16.54 0.71
CA GLN A 86 6.12 16.54 1.90
C GLN A 86 5.30 16.71 3.18
N MET A 87 4.11 16.10 3.20
CA MET A 87 3.28 15.96 4.41
C MET A 87 2.68 17.27 4.92
N LYS A 88 2.47 18.25 4.04
CA LYS A 88 1.61 19.39 4.36
C LYS A 88 0.16 18.97 4.25
N LEU A 89 -0.59 19.07 5.34
CA LEU A 89 -2.05 18.93 5.33
C LEU A 89 -2.64 20.29 4.96
N PHE A 90 -3.53 20.33 3.98
CA PHE A 90 -4.15 21.58 3.56
C PHE A 90 -5.67 21.46 3.51
N ALA A 91 -6.33 22.61 3.62
CA ALA A 91 -7.77 22.78 3.41
C ALA A 91 -7.98 23.86 2.36
N ILE A 92 -8.79 23.55 1.34
CA ILE A 92 -9.14 24.50 0.28
C ILE A 92 -10.64 24.52 0.08
N ASP A 93 -11.15 25.59 -0.47
CA ASP A 93 -12.53 25.67 -0.93
C ASP A 93 -12.72 24.70 -2.11
N ALA A 94 -13.63 23.75 -1.98
CA ALA A 94 -13.77 22.65 -2.95
C ALA A 94 -14.35 23.10 -4.30
N ALA A 95 -14.99 24.29 -4.38
CA ALA A 95 -15.53 24.82 -5.64
C ALA A 95 -14.48 25.62 -6.43
N THR A 96 -13.52 26.27 -5.74
CA THR A 96 -12.63 27.25 -6.34
C THR A 96 -11.15 26.91 -6.24
N GLY A 97 -10.76 25.95 -5.39
CA GLY A 97 -9.36 25.64 -5.12
C GLY A 97 -8.65 26.67 -4.24
N LYS A 98 -9.37 27.66 -3.69
CA LYS A 98 -8.76 28.72 -2.86
C LYS A 98 -8.37 28.16 -1.49
N GLU A 99 -7.09 28.39 -1.11
CA GLU A 99 -6.56 27.92 0.16
C GLU A 99 -7.26 28.58 1.36
N LYS A 100 -7.63 27.78 2.34
CA LYS A 100 -8.19 28.21 3.63
C LYS A 100 -7.11 28.19 4.70
N TRP A 101 -6.35 27.09 4.79
CA TRP A 101 -5.24 26.95 5.74
C TRP A 101 -4.33 25.81 5.33
N VAL A 102 -3.11 25.82 5.86
CA VAL A 102 -2.11 24.74 5.72
C VAL A 102 -1.51 24.43 7.09
N PHE A 103 -1.36 23.15 7.39
CA PHE A 103 -0.60 22.65 8.55
C PHE A 103 0.62 21.91 8.01
N ASP A 104 1.82 22.35 8.43
CA ASP A 104 3.07 21.71 8.02
C ASP A 104 3.64 20.93 9.20
N ALA A 105 3.58 19.60 9.13
CA ALA A 105 4.08 18.72 10.18
C ALA A 105 5.60 18.81 10.33
N ASN A 106 6.31 19.34 9.33
CA ASN A 106 7.77 19.48 9.35
C ASN A 106 8.23 20.90 9.75
N ALA A 107 7.31 21.81 10.06
CA ALA A 107 7.67 23.17 10.47
C ALA A 107 8.44 23.14 11.79
N PRO A 108 9.56 23.90 11.91
CA PRO A 108 10.37 23.89 13.14
C PRO A 108 9.61 24.29 14.39
N THR A 109 8.54 25.06 14.24
CA THR A 109 7.73 25.54 15.36
C THR A 109 6.57 24.62 15.74
N ALA A 110 6.31 23.58 14.91
CA ALA A 110 5.15 22.72 15.15
C ALA A 110 5.35 21.84 16.40
N PHE A 111 6.51 21.20 16.51
CA PHE A 111 6.87 20.32 17.64
C PHE A 111 8.39 20.10 17.65
N ASP A 112 8.89 19.59 18.77
CA ASP A 112 10.27 19.14 18.87
C ASP A 112 10.41 17.79 18.15
N HIS A 113 10.79 17.84 16.89
CA HIS A 113 10.90 16.66 16.02
C HIS A 113 12.17 15.85 16.25
N HIS A 114 13.02 16.23 17.19
CA HIS A 114 14.28 15.53 17.43
C HIS A 114 14.11 14.11 18.00
N ARG A 115 12.90 13.76 18.37
CA ARG A 115 12.64 12.49 19.05
C ARG A 115 12.24 11.34 18.14
N THR A 116 11.78 11.63 16.94
CA THR A 116 11.28 10.55 16.07
C THR A 116 12.04 10.55 14.75
N ALA A 117 12.92 9.58 14.61
CA ALA A 117 13.70 9.40 13.40
C ALA A 117 12.83 9.08 12.17
N PHE A 118 11.51 8.87 12.35
CA PHE A 118 10.66 8.31 11.33
C PHE A 118 9.51 9.20 10.87
N HIS A 119 9.49 10.46 11.30
CA HIS A 119 8.43 11.37 10.86
C HIS A 119 8.58 11.84 9.41
N ILE A 120 9.70 11.52 8.78
CA ILE A 120 10.04 11.96 7.43
C ILE A 120 9.41 11.12 6.31
N MET A 121 8.48 10.20 6.61
CA MET A 121 7.75 9.48 5.57
C MET A 121 6.96 10.46 4.71
N ILE A 122 7.06 10.27 3.40
CA ILE A 122 6.49 11.18 2.41
C ILE A 122 5.21 10.65 1.77
N ASN A 123 4.70 9.52 2.23
CA ASN A 123 3.51 8.91 1.65
C ASN A 123 2.37 8.98 2.65
N SER A 124 1.33 9.74 2.31
CA SER A 124 0.05 9.66 3.01
C SER A 124 -1.06 9.52 1.97
N ARG A 125 -1.96 8.57 2.21
CA ARG A 125 -3.06 8.30 1.28
C ARG A 125 -4.30 9.11 1.59
N GLY A 126 -4.27 9.93 2.64
CA GLY A 126 -5.39 10.80 2.97
C GLY A 126 -5.48 11.13 4.44
N VAL A 127 -6.65 11.57 4.85
CA VAL A 127 -6.95 11.94 6.22
C VAL A 127 -8.28 11.34 6.64
N ALA A 128 -8.48 11.19 7.95
CA ALA A 128 -9.77 10.80 8.52
C ALA A 128 -10.44 12.01 9.17
N TYR A 129 -11.77 12.04 9.15
CA TYR A 129 -12.57 13.14 9.69
C TYR A 129 -13.48 12.61 10.81
N TRP A 130 -13.58 13.39 11.87
CA TRP A 130 -14.49 13.16 12.98
C TRP A 130 -15.16 14.46 13.41
N THR A 131 -16.41 14.38 13.85
CA THR A 131 -17.12 15.52 14.44
C THR A 131 -18.07 15.03 15.53
N ASP A 132 -18.30 15.92 16.52
CA ASP A 132 -19.35 15.72 17.54
C ASP A 132 -20.74 16.12 17.03
N GLY A 133 -20.84 16.54 15.76
CA GLY A 133 -22.08 17.04 15.16
C GLY A 133 -22.38 18.48 15.51
N GLN A 134 -21.50 19.15 16.25
CA GLN A 134 -21.68 20.54 16.67
C GLN A 134 -20.46 21.38 16.27
N LEU A 135 -19.59 21.67 17.22
CA LEU A 135 -18.45 22.57 17.02
C LEU A 135 -17.12 21.87 16.91
N ASP A 136 -16.97 20.69 17.50
CA ASP A 136 -15.69 19.94 17.46
C ASP A 136 -15.61 19.17 16.15
N LYS A 137 -14.68 19.57 15.27
CA LYS A 137 -14.44 18.97 13.96
C LYS A 137 -12.94 18.71 13.83
N ARG A 138 -12.58 17.46 13.61
CA ARG A 138 -11.17 17.05 13.65
C ARG A 138 -10.74 16.25 12.41
N UNK A 139 -9.54 16.38 11.82
CA UNK A 139 -8.90 15.70 10.89
C UNK A 139 -7.91 14.94 11.54
N UNK A 140 -7.59 13.69 11.74
CA UNK A 140 -6.73 13.06 12.10
C UNK A 140 -5.93 12.87 11.15
N PHE A 141 -4.75 13.09 11.10
CA PHE A 141 -3.71 13.12 10.07
C PHE A 141 -2.44 12.50 10.62
N THR A 142 -1.85 11.54 9.89
CA THR A 142 -0.58 10.91 10.31
C THR A 142 0.55 11.38 9.39
N ALA A 143 1.59 11.93 9.99
CA ALA A 143 2.86 12.26 9.33
C ALA A 143 3.97 11.41 9.98
N GLY A 144 4.44 10.41 9.23
CA GLY A 144 5.42 9.46 9.76
C GLY A 144 4.87 8.66 10.93
N SER A 145 5.48 8.82 12.08
CA SER A 145 5.11 8.10 13.32
C SER A 145 4.10 8.86 14.19
N LEU A 146 3.81 10.13 13.85
CA LEU A 146 2.97 10.98 14.69
C LEU A 146 1.59 11.15 14.05
N THR A 147 0.55 10.80 14.81
CA THR A 147 -0.84 11.03 14.40
C THR A 147 -1.38 12.25 15.16
N TYR A 148 -1.74 13.28 14.42
CA TYR A 148 -2.22 14.56 14.91
C TYR A 148 -3.73 14.63 14.90
N ALA A 149 -4.31 15.34 15.87
CA ALA A 149 -5.69 15.84 15.78
C ALA A 149 -5.62 17.33 15.46
N ILE A 150 -6.09 17.67 14.26
CA ILE A 150 -6.07 19.04 13.73
C ILE A 150 -7.50 19.57 13.71
N ASP A 151 -7.72 20.76 14.26
CA ASP A 151 -9.03 21.45 14.16
C ASP A 151 -9.32 21.73 12.68
N ALA A 152 -10.40 21.15 12.17
CA ALA A 152 -10.72 21.18 10.73
C ALA A 152 -11.04 22.60 10.24
N THR A 153 -11.44 23.50 11.12
CA THR A 153 -11.78 24.88 10.77
C THR A 153 -10.54 25.78 10.67
N THR A 154 -9.58 25.59 11.60
CA THR A 154 -8.46 26.51 11.75
C THR A 154 -7.11 25.95 11.29
N GLY A 155 -6.98 24.63 11.11
CA GLY A 155 -5.72 23.99 10.75
C GLY A 155 -4.75 23.85 11.90
N LYS A 156 -5.17 24.10 13.14
CA LYS A 156 -4.28 24.06 14.32
C LYS A 156 -4.39 22.72 15.05
N PRO A 157 -3.26 22.20 15.57
CA PRO A 157 -3.33 21.01 16.44
C PRO A 157 -4.19 21.29 17.67
N ILE A 158 -4.92 20.25 18.11
CA ILE A 158 -5.80 20.30 19.29
C ILE A 158 -5.00 19.85 20.50
N PRO A 159 -4.58 20.75 21.42
CA PRO A 159 -3.60 20.40 22.46
C PRO A 159 -4.04 19.33 23.45
N THR A 160 -5.35 19.09 23.57
CA THR A 160 -5.90 18.09 24.51
C THR A 160 -5.80 16.67 23.99
N PHE A 161 -5.43 16.48 22.70
CA PHE A 161 -5.27 15.16 22.11
C PHE A 161 -3.84 14.67 22.35
N GLY A 162 -3.70 13.53 23.01
CA GLY A 162 -2.41 12.90 23.25
C GLY A 162 -1.41 13.82 23.98
N LYS A 163 -0.25 13.95 23.42
CA LYS A 163 0.85 14.76 23.96
C LYS A 163 0.92 16.11 23.23
N GLY A 164 -0.01 17.01 23.56
CA GLY A 164 0.01 18.35 22.95
C GLY A 164 -0.45 18.40 21.50
N GLY A 165 -1.36 17.53 21.13
CA GLY A 165 -1.99 17.51 19.79
C GLY A 165 -1.64 16.29 18.95
N PHE A 166 -0.88 15.35 19.48
CA PHE A 166 -0.51 14.13 18.74
C PHE A 166 -0.32 12.92 19.66
N ILE A 167 -0.35 11.73 19.03
CA ILE A 167 0.08 10.47 19.64
C ILE A 167 1.26 9.92 18.83
N ASP A 168 2.17 9.21 19.50
CA ASP A 168 3.35 8.59 18.89
C ASP A 168 3.07 7.10 18.69
N LEU A 169 3.13 6.62 17.46
CA LEU A 169 2.82 5.24 17.09
C LEU A 169 3.82 4.21 17.63
N HIS A 170 4.98 4.65 18.15
CA HIS A 170 5.92 3.76 18.84
C HIS A 170 5.39 3.33 20.20
N GLU A 171 4.47 4.10 20.77
CA GLU A 171 3.88 3.80 22.08
C GLU A 171 2.69 2.87 21.95
N ASP A 172 2.32 2.25 23.08
CA ASP A 172 1.10 1.42 23.18
C ASP A 172 1.06 0.20 22.24
N LEU A 173 2.24 -0.40 21.93
CA LEU A 173 2.34 -1.62 21.11
C LEU A 173 2.40 -2.91 21.94
N ASP A 174 2.33 -2.79 23.29
CA ASP A 174 2.51 -3.92 24.21
C ASP A 174 3.84 -4.67 23.98
N ARG A 175 4.77 -3.98 23.32
CA ARG A 175 6.15 -4.38 23.08
C ARG A 175 6.99 -3.12 22.85
N ASP A 176 8.23 -3.12 23.33
CA ASP A 176 9.12 -1.97 23.13
C ASP A 176 9.42 -1.81 21.63
N ALA A 177 9.04 -0.68 21.09
CA ALA A 177 9.26 -0.32 19.69
C ALA A 177 9.92 1.05 19.52
N LYS A 178 10.45 1.59 20.62
CA LYS A 178 10.99 2.96 20.68
C LYS A 178 12.00 3.26 19.56
N ASP A 179 12.87 2.29 19.24
CA ASP A 179 13.93 2.45 18.24
C ASP A 179 13.62 1.70 16.94
N LEU A 180 12.36 1.28 16.73
CA LEU A 180 11.96 0.54 15.55
C LEU A 180 11.20 1.45 14.56
N PHE A 181 11.19 1.08 13.29
CA PHE A 181 10.44 1.80 12.26
C PHE A 181 8.95 1.50 12.40
N VAL A 182 8.15 2.51 12.76
CA VAL A 182 6.68 2.42 12.88
C VAL A 182 6.08 3.71 12.34
N VAL A 183 5.39 3.63 11.20
CA VAL A 183 4.72 4.79 10.59
C VAL A 183 3.31 4.39 10.16
N SER A 184 2.47 5.38 9.79
CA SER A 184 1.21 5.07 9.11
C SER A 184 1.11 5.86 7.82
N THR A 185 0.78 5.15 6.73
CA THR A 185 0.70 5.72 5.37
C THR A 185 -0.73 5.76 4.84
N SER A 186 -1.69 5.17 5.55
CA SER A 186 -3.11 5.24 5.20
C SER A 186 -3.88 5.90 6.34
N PRO A 187 -4.92 6.66 6.04
CA PRO A 187 -5.71 7.28 7.11
C PRO A 187 -6.38 6.21 7.97
N GLY A 188 -6.57 6.54 9.23
CA GLY A 188 -7.31 5.69 10.13
C GLY A 188 -8.79 5.61 9.76
N MET A 189 -9.46 4.62 10.32
CA MET A 189 -10.92 4.48 10.21
C MET A 189 -11.56 5.05 11.47
N VAL A 190 -12.52 5.96 11.27
CA VAL A 190 -13.29 6.53 12.38
C VAL A 190 -14.56 5.71 12.60
N TYR A 191 -14.80 5.28 13.83
CA TYR A 191 -16.05 4.63 14.23
C TYR A 191 -16.51 5.19 15.57
N LYS A 192 -17.62 5.92 15.59
CA LYS A 192 -18.08 6.65 16.79
C LYS A 192 -16.95 7.56 17.29
N ASN A 193 -16.50 7.37 18.54
CA ASN A 193 -15.40 8.16 19.12
C ASN A 193 -14.06 7.41 19.07
N LEU A 194 -13.91 6.46 18.17
CA LEU A 194 -12.66 5.70 17.99
C LEU A 194 -11.98 6.07 16.67
N LEU A 195 -10.68 6.29 16.74
CA LEU A 195 -9.79 6.34 15.57
C LEU A 195 -9.00 5.03 15.54
N ILE A 196 -9.26 4.19 14.55
CA ILE A 196 -8.62 2.88 14.42
C ILE A 196 -7.48 2.99 13.41
N LEU A 197 -6.27 2.61 13.82
CA LEU A 197 -5.05 2.80 13.02
C LEU A 197 -4.33 1.49 12.76
N GLY A 198 -3.88 1.35 11.53
CA GLY A 198 -2.88 0.37 11.13
C GLY A 198 -1.54 1.07 10.90
N THR A 199 -0.49 0.28 10.76
CA THR A 199 0.86 0.83 10.59
C THR A 199 1.60 0.14 9.46
N ARG A 200 2.65 0.80 8.98
CA ARG A 200 3.71 0.21 8.18
C ARG A 200 4.93 0.08 9.07
N VAL A 201 5.55 -1.10 9.05
CA VAL A 201 6.72 -1.42 9.85
C VAL A 201 7.84 -1.96 8.95
N ASN A 202 9.01 -2.24 9.52
CA ASN A 202 10.14 -2.74 8.75
C ASN A 202 9.88 -4.18 8.26
N GLU A 203 10.24 -4.45 7.03
CA GLU A 203 10.08 -5.78 6.39
C GLU A 203 11.19 -6.75 6.78
N ALA A 204 12.19 -6.29 7.51
CA ALA A 204 13.33 -7.09 7.98
C ALA A 204 13.60 -6.82 9.46
N PRO A 205 14.04 -7.83 10.22
CA PRO A 205 14.39 -7.63 11.62
C PRO A 205 15.57 -6.66 11.81
N PRO A 206 15.55 -5.88 12.91
CA PRO A 206 14.50 -5.83 13.91
C PRO A 206 13.26 -5.10 13.37
N SER A 207 12.08 -5.63 13.67
CA SER A 207 10.82 -5.11 13.13
C SER A 207 9.77 -5.03 14.22
N ALA A 208 8.99 -3.95 14.22
CA ALA A 208 7.88 -3.78 15.13
C ALA A 208 6.71 -4.68 14.72
N PRO A 209 5.85 -5.10 15.66
CA PRO A 209 4.63 -5.80 15.31
C PRO A 209 3.64 -4.84 14.67
N GLY A 210 2.88 -5.34 13.72
CA GLY A 210 1.90 -4.56 12.97
C GLY A 210 0.52 -4.47 13.64
N HIS A 211 0.47 -4.45 14.96
CA HIS A 211 -0.78 -4.49 15.74
C HIS A 211 -1.74 -3.37 15.35
N ILE A 212 -3.03 -3.69 15.34
CA ILE A 212 -4.11 -2.73 15.04
C ILE A 212 -4.57 -2.12 16.36
N ARG A 213 -4.67 -0.79 16.42
CA ARG A 213 -5.00 -0.09 17.66
C ARG A 213 -6.10 0.93 17.42
N ALA A 214 -6.98 1.06 18.42
CA ALA A 214 -7.99 2.12 18.43
C ALA A 214 -7.69 3.11 19.56
N TYR A 215 -7.85 4.37 19.23
CA TYR A 215 -7.63 5.48 20.12
C TYR A 215 -8.91 6.31 20.25
N ASP A 216 -9.18 6.82 21.42
CA ASP A 216 -10.26 7.76 21.63
C ASP A 216 -9.94 9.08 20.88
N VAL A 217 -10.84 9.52 20.00
CA VAL A 217 -10.60 10.69 19.12
C VAL A 217 -10.48 12.01 19.90
N ILE A 218 -11.00 12.07 21.13
CA ILE A 218 -10.97 13.29 21.96
C ILE A 218 -9.63 13.37 22.70
N THR A 219 -9.22 12.26 23.32
CA THR A 219 -8.09 12.26 24.26
C THR A 219 -6.81 11.65 23.71
N GLY A 220 -6.89 10.87 22.62
CA GLY A 220 -5.73 10.14 22.07
C GLY A 220 -5.33 8.91 22.89
N LYS A 221 -6.13 8.51 23.90
CA LYS A 221 -5.81 7.32 24.70
C LYS A 221 -6.21 6.04 23.97
N ARG A 222 -5.31 5.04 23.99
CA ARG A 222 -5.60 3.72 23.42
C ARG A 222 -6.81 3.09 24.14
N GLN A 223 -7.79 2.64 23.38
CA GLN A 223 -8.99 1.97 23.86
C GLN A 223 -8.88 0.45 23.74
N TRP A 224 -8.32 -0.02 22.62
CA TRP A 224 -8.06 -1.45 22.44
C TRP A 224 -6.89 -1.67 21.48
N ILE A 225 -6.34 -2.90 21.54
CA ILE A 225 -5.31 -3.39 20.62
C ILE A 225 -5.68 -4.80 20.17
N PHE A 226 -5.43 -5.10 18.90
CA PHE A 226 -5.49 -6.45 18.33
C PHE A 226 -4.05 -6.87 17.98
N HIS A 227 -3.58 -7.94 18.59
CA HIS A 227 -2.24 -8.48 18.35
C HIS A 227 -2.22 -9.28 17.05
N THR A 228 -1.66 -8.73 15.99
CA THR A 228 -1.53 -9.43 14.70
C THR A 228 -0.48 -10.53 14.75
N ILE A 229 0.40 -10.52 15.77
CA ILE A 229 1.27 -11.63 16.16
C ILE A 229 0.79 -12.02 17.57
N PRO A 230 0.02 -13.11 17.69
CA PRO A 230 -0.68 -13.43 18.94
C PRO A 230 0.25 -13.74 20.10
N GLN A 231 -0.15 -13.32 21.29
CA GLN A 231 0.54 -13.57 22.55
C GLN A 231 0.02 -14.88 23.18
N PRO A 232 0.73 -15.43 24.20
CA PRO A 232 0.30 -16.65 24.87
C PRO A 232 -1.17 -16.58 25.35
N GLY A 233 -1.96 -17.56 24.97
CA GLY A 233 -3.38 -17.65 25.32
C GLY A 233 -4.31 -17.03 24.30
N GLU A 234 -3.80 -16.33 23.31
CA GLU A 234 -4.63 -15.76 22.24
C GLU A 234 -4.77 -16.74 21.08
N PHE A 235 -5.91 -16.65 20.37
CA PHE A 235 -6.17 -17.46 19.18
C PHE A 235 -5.08 -17.18 18.13
N GLY A 236 -4.54 -18.25 17.53
CA GLY A 236 -3.50 -18.14 16.50
C GLY A 236 -2.08 -18.28 17.03
N TYR A 237 -1.86 -18.20 18.35
CA TYR A 237 -0.56 -18.34 18.98
C TYR A 237 0.11 -19.67 18.57
N GLU A 238 -0.65 -20.74 18.49
CA GLU A 238 -0.16 -22.08 18.15
C GLU A 238 0.31 -22.19 16.70
N THR A 239 -0.04 -21.23 15.83
CA THR A 239 0.39 -21.23 14.42
C THR A 239 1.84 -20.78 14.24
N TRP A 240 2.48 -20.35 15.33
CA TRP A 240 3.90 -19.97 15.36
C TRP A 240 4.67 -21.07 16.10
N GLU A 241 5.63 -21.74 15.40
CA GLU A 241 6.43 -22.78 16.05
C GLU A 241 7.32 -22.17 17.14
N ASP A 242 7.88 -20.98 16.90
CA ASP A 242 8.58 -20.20 17.93
C ASP A 242 7.56 -19.58 18.89
N LYS A 243 7.52 -20.09 20.11
CA LYS A 243 6.57 -19.62 21.13
C LYS A 243 6.91 -18.23 21.69
N ASN A 244 8.07 -17.68 21.32
CA ASN A 244 8.48 -16.32 21.67
C ASN A 244 8.37 -15.35 20.50
N ALA A 245 7.78 -15.76 19.36
CA ALA A 245 7.66 -14.94 18.16
C ALA A 245 7.09 -13.55 18.46
N TRP A 246 6.07 -13.48 19.34
CA TRP A 246 5.41 -12.22 19.72
C TRP A 246 6.37 -11.20 20.34
N GLN A 247 7.50 -11.63 20.89
CA GLN A 247 8.49 -10.75 21.51
C GLN A 247 9.44 -10.12 20.48
N HIS A 248 9.66 -10.75 19.31
CA HIS A 248 10.71 -10.29 18.41
C HIS A 248 10.34 -10.29 16.92
N ILE A 249 9.35 -11.07 16.49
CA ILE A 249 8.92 -11.02 15.08
C ILE A 249 8.07 -9.75 14.87
N GLY A 250 8.22 -9.14 13.71
CA GLY A 250 7.42 -7.98 13.31
C GLY A 250 6.61 -8.25 12.05
N GLY A 251 6.11 -7.19 11.43
CA GLY A 251 5.25 -7.29 10.26
C GLY A 251 3.80 -7.63 10.61
N ALA A 252 3.12 -8.34 9.73
CA ALA A 252 1.69 -8.68 9.85
C ALA A 252 0.85 -7.40 10.03
N ASN A 253 1.18 -6.35 9.30
CA ASN A 253 0.69 -4.99 9.55
C ASN A 253 -0.37 -4.58 8.53
N ALA A 254 -1.39 -3.85 8.99
CA ALA A 254 -2.50 -3.33 8.17
C ALA A 254 -2.13 -1.95 7.63
N TRP A 255 -1.33 -1.91 6.55
CA TRP A 255 -0.82 -0.65 6.00
C TRP A 255 -1.70 -0.08 4.88
N GLY A 256 -2.57 -0.89 4.28
CA GLY A 256 -3.41 -0.49 3.14
C GLY A 256 -4.64 0.33 3.53
N GLY A 257 -5.02 0.28 4.82
CA GLY A 257 -6.24 0.93 5.32
C GLY A 257 -7.36 -0.09 5.55
N PHE A 258 -8.52 0.40 5.94
CA PHE A 258 -9.64 -0.41 6.41
C PHE A 258 -10.94 -0.10 5.66
N SER A 259 -11.91 -1.01 5.79
CA SER A 259 -13.31 -0.68 5.53
C SER A 259 -14.16 -1.03 6.76
N LEU A 260 -15.34 -0.44 6.83
CA LEU A 260 -16.18 -0.53 8.03
C LEU A 260 -17.64 -0.68 7.65
N ASP A 261 -18.26 -1.74 8.15
CA ASP A 261 -19.72 -1.88 8.18
C ASP A 261 -20.22 -1.13 9.43
N GLU A 262 -20.63 0.12 9.22
CA GLU A 262 -21.04 0.99 10.33
C GLU A 262 -22.29 0.47 11.04
N GLU A 263 -23.19 -0.16 10.29
CA GLU A 263 -24.45 -0.67 10.84
C GLU A 263 -24.22 -1.80 11.84
N ARG A 264 -23.30 -2.72 11.50
CA ARG A 264 -22.97 -3.86 12.35
C ARG A 264 -21.79 -3.61 13.28
N GLY A 265 -21.02 -2.53 13.03
CA GLY A 265 -19.79 -2.25 13.77
C GLY A 265 -18.68 -3.25 13.47
N ILE A 266 -18.58 -3.73 12.23
CA ILE A 266 -17.55 -4.69 11.83
C ILE A 266 -16.46 -3.96 11.03
N LEU A 267 -15.25 -3.96 11.57
CA LEU A 267 -14.06 -3.44 10.88
C LEU A 267 -13.42 -4.56 10.06
N PHE A 268 -13.13 -4.30 8.80
CA PHE A 268 -12.39 -5.23 7.93
C PHE A 268 -10.97 -4.70 7.73
N ALA A 269 -10.00 -5.49 8.21
CA ALA A 269 -8.61 -5.08 8.28
C ALA A 269 -7.72 -6.08 7.53
N PRO A 270 -7.19 -5.68 6.36
CA PRO A 270 -6.26 -6.52 5.61
C PRO A 270 -4.85 -6.36 6.19
N THR A 271 -4.13 -7.48 6.39
CA THR A 271 -2.75 -7.46 6.89
C THR A 271 -1.76 -7.94 5.83
N GLY A 272 -0.52 -7.54 5.99
CA GLY A 272 0.60 -7.96 5.15
C GLY A 272 1.41 -9.10 5.76
N SER A 273 2.56 -9.33 5.18
CA SER A 273 3.48 -10.43 5.53
C SER A 273 4.11 -10.24 6.91
N ALA A 274 4.55 -11.35 7.51
CA ALA A 274 5.37 -11.30 8.71
C ALA A 274 6.84 -11.11 8.30
N ALA A 275 7.60 -10.31 9.06
CA ALA A 275 9.02 -10.10 8.79
C ALA A 275 9.84 -11.35 9.17
N TYR A 276 10.78 -11.78 8.43
CA TYR A 276 11.35 -11.24 7.21
C TYR A 276 10.62 -11.84 5.99
N ASP A 277 10.29 -11.05 5.01
CA ASP A 277 9.34 -11.39 3.95
C ASP A 277 9.79 -12.55 3.06
N PHE A 278 11.12 -12.74 2.88
CA PHE A 278 11.66 -13.64 1.88
C PHE A 278 12.37 -14.87 2.48
N TYR A 279 12.31 -15.04 3.81
CA TYR A 279 12.85 -16.19 4.51
C TYR A 279 12.11 -16.38 5.83
N GLY A 280 11.42 -17.51 5.94
CA GLY A 280 10.56 -17.81 7.09
C GLY A 280 11.19 -18.78 8.10
N GLY A 281 12.47 -19.16 7.94
CA GLY A 281 13.11 -20.13 8.82
C GLY A 281 13.16 -19.74 10.30
N LYS A 282 12.97 -18.44 10.59
CA LYS A 282 12.85 -17.90 11.96
C LYS A 282 11.41 -17.76 12.44
N ARG A 283 10.43 -17.97 11.55
CA ARG A 283 9.01 -17.80 11.87
C ARG A 283 8.18 -18.96 11.31
N LYS A 284 8.65 -20.18 11.56
CA LYS A 284 7.98 -21.39 11.06
C LYS A 284 6.53 -21.48 11.54
N GLY A 285 5.69 -22.11 10.72
CA GLY A 285 4.26 -22.25 10.96
C GLY A 285 3.44 -21.40 9.99
N ALA A 286 2.12 -21.41 10.11
CA ALA A 286 1.22 -20.66 9.21
C ALA A 286 1.27 -19.14 9.44
N ASN A 287 1.68 -18.70 10.64
CA ASN A 287 1.89 -17.29 11.03
C ASN A 287 0.63 -16.43 11.06
N LEU A 288 -0.43 -16.89 11.72
CA LEU A 288 -1.59 -16.01 11.95
C LEU A 288 -1.16 -14.81 12.83
N PHE A 289 -1.51 -13.57 12.50
CA PHE A 289 -2.49 -13.13 11.48
C PHE A 289 -1.81 -12.38 10.33
N ALA A 290 -0.66 -12.85 9.88
CA ALA A 290 -0.06 -12.34 8.64
C ALA A 290 -0.91 -12.74 7.43
N ASN A 291 -0.96 -11.87 6.42
CA ASN A 291 -1.66 -12.08 5.14
C ASN A 291 -3.13 -12.47 5.34
N CYS A 292 -3.81 -11.82 6.27
CA CYS A 292 -5.20 -12.12 6.63
C CYS A 292 -6.14 -10.96 6.33
N LEU A 293 -7.37 -11.28 5.98
CA LEU A 293 -8.47 -10.35 6.16
C LEU A 293 -9.09 -10.66 7.52
N LEU A 294 -9.09 -9.68 8.40
CA LEU A 294 -9.65 -9.76 9.74
C LEU A 294 -10.99 -9.04 9.76
N ALA A 295 -12.03 -9.68 10.29
CA ALA A 295 -13.29 -9.02 10.68
C ALA A 295 -13.24 -8.86 12.19
N LEU A 296 -13.19 -7.61 12.64
CA LEU A 296 -13.09 -7.27 14.06
C LEU A 296 -14.29 -6.45 14.51
N ASP A 297 -14.76 -6.68 15.74
CA ASP A 297 -15.71 -5.78 16.38
C ASP A 297 -15.03 -4.41 16.55
N ALA A 298 -15.55 -3.39 15.90
CA ALA A 298 -14.94 -2.07 15.87
C ALA A 298 -14.91 -1.38 17.24
N ASN A 299 -15.82 -1.74 18.17
CA ASN A 299 -15.82 -1.16 19.51
C ASN A 299 -14.74 -1.76 20.41
N THR A 300 -14.40 -3.04 20.21
CA THR A 300 -13.60 -3.80 21.19
C THR A 300 -12.30 -4.37 20.62
N GLY A 301 -12.16 -4.41 19.29
CA GLY A 301 -11.03 -5.05 18.62
C GLY A 301 -11.10 -6.58 18.62
N LYS A 302 -12.18 -7.18 19.16
CA LYS A 302 -12.30 -8.64 19.21
C LYS A 302 -12.55 -9.23 17.81
N ARG A 303 -11.81 -10.31 17.51
CA ARG A 303 -11.97 -11.02 16.22
C ARG A 303 -13.33 -11.68 16.14
N ILE A 304 -14.05 -11.41 15.04
CA ILE A 304 -15.30 -12.10 14.68
C ILE A 304 -14.93 -13.32 13.83
N TRP A 305 -14.26 -13.05 12.71
CA TRP A 305 -13.70 -14.10 11.83
C TRP A 305 -12.43 -13.59 11.15
N HIS A 306 -11.73 -14.49 10.47
CA HIS A 306 -10.59 -14.14 9.61
C HIS A 306 -10.46 -15.16 8.49
N PHE A 307 -9.74 -14.77 7.44
CA PHE A 307 -9.28 -15.68 6.40
C PHE A 307 -7.82 -15.35 6.08
N GLN A 308 -6.97 -16.37 6.02
CA GLN A 308 -5.56 -16.20 5.66
C GLN A 308 -5.38 -16.50 4.16
N PHE A 309 -4.83 -15.54 3.42
CA PHE A 309 -4.70 -15.58 1.96
C PHE A 309 -3.38 -16.21 1.51
N MET A 310 -2.40 -16.26 2.40
CA MET A 310 -1.09 -16.81 2.13
C MET A 310 -0.56 -17.41 3.42
N HIS A 311 -0.39 -18.73 3.45
CA HIS A 311 0.21 -19.41 4.59
C HIS A 311 1.72 -19.27 4.50
N HIS A 312 2.38 -18.84 5.59
CA HIS A 312 3.85 -18.76 5.67
C HIS A 312 4.42 -18.00 4.45
N ASP A 313 3.98 -16.77 4.23
CA ASP A 313 4.33 -16.01 3.02
C ASP A 313 5.85 -15.82 2.88
N LEU A 314 6.39 -16.11 1.70
CA LEU A 314 7.81 -15.96 1.33
C LEU A 314 7.96 -15.07 0.08
N TRP A 315 6.89 -14.43 -0.38
CA TRP A 315 6.84 -13.75 -1.68
C TRP A 315 6.37 -12.31 -1.57
N ASP A 316 6.20 -11.78 -0.33
CA ASP A 316 5.68 -10.44 -0.07
C ASP A 316 4.30 -10.24 -0.70
N LYS A 317 3.37 -11.16 -0.41
CA LYS A 317 2.02 -11.13 -1.00
C LYS A 317 0.98 -10.54 -0.04
N ASP A 318 1.23 -9.32 0.35
CA ASP A 318 0.35 -8.51 1.21
C ASP A 318 -1.07 -8.36 0.65
N LEU A 319 -1.99 -7.99 1.53
CA LEU A 319 -3.29 -7.44 1.17
C LEU A 319 -3.13 -5.91 1.14
N PRO A 320 -2.99 -5.28 -0.05
CA PRO A 320 -2.44 -3.93 -0.12
C PRO A 320 -3.48 -2.80 0.02
N ALA A 321 -4.79 -3.13 0.04
CA ALA A 321 -5.85 -2.12 -0.07
C ALA A 321 -7.02 -2.45 0.85
N PRO A 322 -7.81 -1.44 1.25
CA PRO A 322 -9.06 -1.72 1.96
C PRO A 322 -9.97 -2.60 1.11
N PRO A 323 -10.62 -3.60 1.71
CA PRO A 323 -11.61 -4.37 0.94
C PRO A 323 -12.86 -3.54 0.66
N ALA A 324 -13.56 -3.85 -0.42
CA ALA A 324 -14.82 -3.18 -0.75
C ALA A 324 -15.99 -3.93 -0.11
N LEU A 325 -16.88 -3.21 0.58
CA LEU A 325 -18.13 -3.80 1.12
C LEU A 325 -19.20 -3.75 0.05
N VAL A 326 -19.57 -4.89 -0.47
CA VAL A 326 -20.42 -5.02 -1.66
C VAL A 326 -21.71 -5.75 -1.33
N THR A 327 -22.74 -5.53 -2.15
CA THR A 327 -23.97 -6.32 -2.11
C THR A 327 -24.14 -6.98 -3.48
N LEU A 328 -24.25 -8.29 -3.48
CA LEU A 328 -24.26 -9.12 -4.69
C LEU A 328 -25.61 -9.83 -4.84
N ASN A 329 -25.95 -10.15 -6.08
CA ASN A 329 -27.05 -11.06 -6.40
C ASN A 329 -26.45 -12.32 -6.99
N HIS A 330 -26.07 -13.25 -6.12
CA HIS A 330 -25.39 -14.49 -6.53
C HIS A 330 -26.35 -15.67 -6.46
N ASN A 331 -26.56 -16.36 -7.58
CA ASN A 331 -27.49 -17.51 -7.68
C ASN A 331 -28.88 -17.18 -7.14
N GLY A 332 -29.37 -15.94 -7.45
CA GLY A 332 -30.71 -15.50 -7.05
C GLY A 332 -30.84 -15.08 -5.59
N LYS A 333 -29.71 -15.05 -4.85
CA LYS A 333 -29.69 -14.64 -3.44
C LYS A 333 -28.95 -13.32 -3.28
N LYS A 334 -29.53 -12.42 -2.51
CA LYS A 334 -28.84 -11.19 -2.10
C LYS A 334 -27.82 -11.56 -1.02
N ILE A 335 -26.55 -11.23 -1.25
CA ILE A 335 -25.46 -11.51 -0.32
C ILE A 335 -24.75 -10.19 -0.01
N GLU A 336 -24.66 -9.85 1.26
CA GLU A 336 -23.82 -8.74 1.73
C GLU A 336 -22.41 -9.31 1.96
N ALA A 337 -21.46 -8.81 1.18
CA ALA A 337 -20.14 -9.41 1.08
C ALA A 337 -19.03 -8.38 1.25
N VAL A 338 -17.84 -8.90 1.45
CA VAL A 338 -16.59 -8.11 1.45
C VAL A 338 -15.68 -8.70 0.37
N ALA A 339 -15.20 -7.85 -0.54
CA ALA A 339 -14.33 -8.23 -1.66
C ALA A 339 -12.93 -7.67 -1.43
N GLN A 340 -11.92 -8.55 -1.41
CA GLN A 340 -10.52 -8.20 -1.15
C GLN A 340 -9.67 -8.43 -2.40
N SER A 341 -9.02 -7.37 -2.90
CA SER A 341 -7.97 -7.47 -3.92
C SER A 341 -6.62 -7.75 -3.25
N THR A 342 -5.75 -8.47 -3.94
CA THR A 342 -4.47 -8.94 -3.38
C THR A 342 -3.29 -8.62 -4.30
N LYS A 343 -2.08 -8.60 -3.73
CA LYS A 343 -0.83 -8.56 -4.51
C LYS A 343 -0.71 -9.77 -5.47
N ASN A 344 -1.41 -10.88 -5.16
CA ASN A 344 -1.47 -12.04 -6.06
C ASN A 344 -2.22 -11.75 -7.37
N GLY A 345 -2.93 -10.63 -7.46
CA GLY A 345 -3.76 -10.34 -8.63
C GLY A 345 -5.06 -11.13 -8.64
N ILE A 346 -5.59 -11.43 -7.48
CA ILE A 346 -6.79 -12.27 -7.27
C ILE A 346 -7.78 -11.49 -6.40
N ILE A 347 -9.08 -11.69 -6.67
CA ILE A 347 -10.17 -11.16 -5.83
C ILE A 347 -10.77 -12.31 -5.04
N TYR A 348 -10.89 -12.15 -3.73
CA TYR A 348 -11.59 -13.07 -2.84
C TYR A 348 -12.84 -12.37 -2.31
N VAL A 349 -13.94 -13.13 -2.19
CA VAL A 349 -15.24 -12.57 -1.77
C VAL A 349 -15.82 -13.42 -0.66
N PHE A 350 -16.18 -12.78 0.46
CA PHE A 350 -16.72 -13.46 1.65
C PHE A 350 -18.02 -12.80 2.11
N GLU A 351 -18.92 -13.57 2.69
CA GLU A 351 -20.07 -13.01 3.44
C GLU A 351 -19.52 -12.16 4.60
N ARG A 352 -20.06 -10.94 4.78
CA ARG A 352 -19.54 -9.99 5.78
C ARG A 352 -19.57 -10.52 7.21
N GLU A 353 -20.68 -11.17 7.60
CA GLU A 353 -20.87 -11.54 8.99
C GLU A 353 -20.16 -12.84 9.35
N THR A 354 -20.05 -13.76 8.41
CA THR A 354 -19.63 -15.13 8.69
C THR A 354 -18.23 -15.46 8.19
N GLY A 355 -17.72 -14.71 7.21
CA GLY A 355 -16.48 -15.04 6.53
C GLY A 355 -16.58 -16.23 5.59
N LYS A 356 -17.80 -16.70 5.31
CA LYS A 356 -17.99 -17.80 4.37
C LYS A 356 -17.66 -17.34 2.95
N PRO A 357 -16.81 -18.07 2.20
CA PRO A 357 -16.51 -17.70 0.82
C PRO A 357 -17.76 -17.72 -0.07
N VAL A 358 -17.92 -16.71 -0.92
CA VAL A 358 -19.02 -16.66 -1.91
C VAL A 358 -18.70 -17.61 -3.08
N PHE A 359 -17.43 -17.68 -3.47
CA PHE A 359 -16.92 -18.62 -4.47
C PHE A 359 -16.00 -19.61 -3.76
N ASP A 360 -16.05 -20.89 -4.18
CA ASP A 360 -15.24 -21.94 -3.56
C ASP A 360 -13.75 -21.59 -3.59
N ILE A 361 -13.03 -21.94 -2.54
CA ILE A 361 -11.57 -21.74 -2.42
C ILE A 361 -10.94 -23.13 -2.25
N GLU A 362 -9.89 -23.39 -3.03
CA GLU A 362 -9.17 -24.66 -3.01
C GLU A 362 -7.75 -24.46 -2.46
N GLU A 363 -7.28 -25.44 -1.66
CA GLU A 363 -5.89 -25.49 -1.22
C GLU A 363 -5.05 -26.13 -2.33
N VAL A 364 -4.32 -25.30 -3.08
CA VAL A 364 -3.49 -25.80 -4.19
C VAL A 364 -2.09 -26.14 -3.68
N PRO A 365 -1.51 -27.28 -4.09
CA PRO A 365 -0.17 -27.66 -3.64
C PRO A 365 0.90 -26.74 -4.26
N VAL A 366 1.98 -26.48 -3.49
CA VAL A 366 3.10 -25.67 -3.93
C VAL A 366 4.41 -26.45 -3.71
N ASP A 367 5.50 -26.01 -4.40
CA ASP A 367 6.81 -26.61 -4.23
C ASP A 367 7.35 -26.32 -2.81
N THR A 368 7.71 -27.37 -2.09
CA THR A 368 8.22 -27.26 -0.73
C THR A 368 9.75 -27.45 -0.64
N ILE A 369 10.43 -27.56 -1.79
CA ILE A 369 11.89 -27.77 -1.80
C ILE A 369 12.58 -26.41 -1.73
N SER A 370 13.31 -26.15 -0.64
CA SER A 370 14.03 -24.90 -0.44
C SER A 370 15.54 -25.07 -0.58
N GLU A 371 16.17 -24.09 -1.27
CA GLU A 371 17.64 -23.96 -1.28
C GLU A 371 18.16 -23.29 -0.01
N LEU A 372 17.28 -22.77 0.86
CA LEU A 372 17.66 -22.00 2.05
C LEU A 372 17.57 -22.88 3.30
N ASN A 373 18.69 -23.08 3.96
CA ASN A 373 18.74 -23.90 5.17
C ASN A 373 17.82 -23.34 6.25
N GLY A 374 17.04 -24.23 6.87
CA GLY A 374 16.12 -23.87 7.96
C GLY A 374 14.73 -23.45 7.49
N GLU A 375 14.54 -23.21 6.19
CA GLU A 375 13.22 -22.87 5.64
C GLU A 375 12.30 -24.08 5.64
N LYS A 376 11.02 -23.86 5.96
CA LYS A 376 9.98 -24.89 5.97
C LYS A 376 8.73 -24.33 5.29
N ILE A 377 8.68 -24.51 3.99
CA ILE A 377 7.60 -23.94 3.15
C ILE A 377 6.28 -24.62 3.46
N TRP A 378 5.19 -23.83 3.55
CA TRP A 378 3.85 -24.39 3.75
C TRP A 378 3.39 -25.11 2.48
N PRO A 379 2.83 -26.32 2.60
CA PRO A 379 2.66 -27.17 1.39
C PRO A 379 1.53 -26.79 0.47
N THR A 380 0.59 -25.94 0.89
CA THR A 380 -0.55 -25.54 0.07
C THR A 380 -0.83 -24.04 0.22
N GLN A 381 -1.54 -23.45 -0.76
CA GLN A 381 -2.01 -22.07 -0.68
C GLN A 381 -3.48 -22.00 -1.13
N PRO A 382 -4.31 -21.16 -0.48
CA PRO A 382 -5.73 -21.08 -0.81
C PRO A 382 -5.97 -20.20 -2.03
N ILE A 383 -6.59 -20.73 -3.07
CA ILE A 383 -6.88 -20.02 -4.32
C ILE A 383 -8.36 -20.14 -4.63
N PRO A 384 -9.09 -19.05 -4.92
CA PRO A 384 -10.50 -19.12 -5.27
C PRO A 384 -10.68 -19.66 -6.69
N VAL A 385 -11.73 -20.45 -6.87
CA VAL A 385 -12.10 -20.99 -8.20
C VAL A 385 -12.59 -19.85 -9.11
N LYS A 386 -13.22 -18.82 -8.51
CA LYS A 386 -13.69 -17.61 -9.17
C LYS A 386 -13.56 -16.40 -8.25
N PRO A 387 -13.44 -15.20 -8.80
CA PRO A 387 -13.14 -14.87 -10.20
C PRO A 387 -11.74 -15.39 -10.60
N ALA A 388 -11.52 -15.52 -11.91
CA ALA A 388 -10.16 -15.80 -12.41
C ALA A 388 -9.22 -14.64 -12.02
N PRO A 389 -7.91 -14.88 -11.89
CA PRO A 389 -6.96 -13.81 -11.55
C PRO A 389 -7.01 -12.65 -12.56
N PHE A 390 -6.98 -11.41 -12.04
CA PHE A 390 -6.99 -10.23 -12.90
C PHE A 390 -5.58 -9.85 -13.41
N SER A 391 -4.54 -10.51 -12.91
CA SER A 391 -3.16 -10.38 -13.36
C SER A 391 -2.65 -11.79 -13.73
N ARG A 392 -1.77 -11.90 -14.73
CA ARG A 392 -1.20 -13.19 -15.14
C ARG A 392 -0.44 -13.84 -13.98
N GLN A 393 -0.50 -15.17 -13.92
CA GLN A 393 0.03 -15.97 -12.80
C GLN A 393 1.26 -16.79 -13.16
N THR A 394 1.59 -16.88 -14.46
CA THR A 394 2.68 -17.73 -14.97
C THR A 394 3.53 -16.96 -15.96
N ILE A 395 4.77 -17.39 -16.10
CA ILE A 395 5.73 -16.85 -17.05
C ILE A 395 6.50 -18.01 -17.71
N THR A 396 6.70 -17.92 -19.02
CA THR A 396 7.41 -18.92 -19.83
C THR A 396 8.43 -18.22 -20.73
N LEU A 397 9.24 -18.98 -21.43
CA LEU A 397 10.19 -18.43 -22.42
C LEU A 397 9.48 -17.71 -23.57
N ASP A 398 8.24 -18.12 -23.89
CA ASP A 398 7.46 -17.49 -24.95
C ASP A 398 6.96 -16.09 -24.55
N ASP A 399 7.03 -15.76 -23.27
CA ASP A 399 6.60 -14.46 -22.78
C ASP A 399 7.67 -13.36 -22.95
N ILE A 400 8.83 -13.65 -23.54
CA ILE A 400 9.85 -12.61 -23.77
C ILE A 400 9.26 -11.55 -24.73
N ASN A 401 9.46 -10.29 -24.37
CA ASN A 401 8.90 -9.12 -25.05
C ASN A 401 9.25 -9.14 -26.56
N PRO A 402 8.26 -9.28 -27.45
CA PRO A 402 8.52 -9.40 -28.90
C PRO A 402 8.94 -8.09 -29.57
N TYR A 403 8.76 -6.96 -28.88
CA TYR A 403 9.04 -5.63 -29.46
C TYR A 403 10.47 -5.14 -29.22
N LEU A 404 11.29 -5.95 -28.56
CA LEU A 404 12.70 -5.65 -28.32
C LEU A 404 13.58 -6.03 -29.51
N PRO A 405 14.73 -5.41 -29.69
CA PRO A 405 15.72 -5.86 -30.71
C PRO A 405 16.13 -7.31 -30.47
N ASP A 406 16.43 -8.03 -31.56
CA ASP A 406 16.79 -9.46 -31.49
C ASP A 406 17.95 -9.74 -30.52
N THR A 407 18.93 -8.84 -30.46
CA THR A 407 20.08 -9.01 -29.56
C THR A 407 19.64 -8.94 -28.08
N ALA A 408 18.70 -8.05 -27.76
CA ALA A 408 18.15 -7.94 -26.41
C ALA A 408 17.30 -9.18 -26.08
N ARG A 409 16.48 -9.64 -27.02
CA ARG A 409 15.66 -10.86 -26.86
C ARG A 409 16.54 -12.09 -26.62
N ALA A 410 17.59 -12.24 -27.44
CA ALA A 410 18.52 -13.36 -27.28
C ALA A 410 19.25 -13.33 -25.94
N ARG A 411 19.59 -12.14 -25.45
CA ARG A 411 20.18 -11.98 -24.12
C ARG A 411 19.20 -12.42 -23.01
N LEU A 412 17.98 -11.88 -23.06
CA LEU A 412 16.94 -12.22 -22.08
C LEU A 412 16.63 -13.73 -22.06
N TYR A 413 16.60 -14.34 -23.25
CA TYR A 413 16.41 -15.78 -23.36
C TYR A 413 17.51 -16.55 -22.62
N ARG A 414 18.79 -16.17 -22.83
CA ARG A 414 19.90 -16.78 -22.12
C ARG A 414 19.82 -16.55 -20.61
N ASP A 415 19.46 -15.34 -20.20
CA ASP A 415 19.32 -15.00 -18.77
C ASP A 415 18.22 -15.88 -18.13
N MET A 416 17.07 -16.01 -18.81
CA MET A 416 15.98 -16.84 -18.31
C MET A 416 16.35 -18.31 -18.18
N LEU A 417 17.20 -18.84 -19.07
CA LEU A 417 17.66 -20.23 -18.94
C LEU A 417 18.43 -20.48 -17.64
N GLY A 418 18.96 -19.42 -17.00
CA GLY A 418 19.63 -19.49 -15.72
C GLY A 418 18.73 -19.22 -14.52
N TYR A 419 17.44 -18.99 -14.76
CA TYR A 419 16.47 -18.62 -13.72
C TYR A 419 15.45 -19.76 -13.54
N ARG A 420 14.89 -19.84 -12.34
CA ARG A 420 13.68 -20.63 -12.08
C ARG A 420 12.47 -19.73 -12.41
N PHE A 421 11.52 -20.25 -13.17
CA PHE A 421 10.30 -19.50 -13.51
C PHE A 421 9.14 -20.47 -13.75
N GLY A 422 7.92 -19.93 -13.80
CA GLY A 422 6.71 -20.70 -13.94
C GLY A 422 5.55 -20.03 -13.22
N ASN A 423 5.06 -20.66 -12.15
CA ASN A 423 3.97 -20.10 -11.35
C ASN A 423 4.51 -19.13 -10.26
N MET A 424 3.61 -18.46 -9.56
CA MET A 424 3.99 -17.43 -8.58
C MET A 424 4.57 -17.98 -7.26
N PHE A 425 4.52 -19.29 -7.04
CA PHE A 425 4.91 -19.91 -5.76
C PHE A 425 6.30 -20.54 -5.82
N ILE A 426 7.18 -20.09 -6.71
CA ILE A 426 8.57 -20.61 -6.75
C ILE A 426 9.28 -20.17 -5.47
N PRO A 427 9.80 -21.11 -4.67
CA PRO A 427 10.43 -20.75 -3.40
C PRO A 427 11.65 -19.83 -3.58
N PRO A 428 11.83 -18.84 -2.69
CA PRO A 428 13.07 -18.06 -2.71
C PRO A 428 14.32 -18.93 -2.62
N GLY A 429 15.37 -18.55 -3.33
CA GLY A 429 16.60 -19.34 -3.36
C GLY A 429 17.81 -18.54 -3.77
N LYS A 430 18.97 -19.21 -3.75
CA LYS A 430 20.24 -18.64 -4.24
C LYS A 430 20.28 -18.64 -5.76
N THR A 431 19.62 -19.60 -6.41
CA THR A 431 19.37 -19.58 -7.84
C THR A 431 18.31 -18.50 -8.11
N PRO A 432 18.58 -17.54 -9.01
CA PRO A 432 17.57 -16.51 -9.29
C PRO A 432 16.27 -17.12 -9.77
N SER A 433 15.15 -16.49 -9.41
CA SER A 433 13.84 -16.87 -9.93
C SER A 433 13.08 -15.64 -10.41
N LEU A 434 12.15 -15.84 -11.35
CA LEU A 434 11.23 -14.79 -11.77
C LEU A 434 9.95 -14.92 -10.95
N ILE A 435 9.63 -13.89 -10.18
CA ILE A 435 8.40 -13.81 -9.42
C ILE A 435 7.38 -13.01 -10.24
N PHE A 436 6.17 -13.59 -10.40
CA PHE A 436 5.14 -12.99 -11.25
C PHE A 436 3.74 -13.39 -10.74
N PRO A 437 2.88 -12.45 -10.35
CA PRO A 437 3.14 -11.00 -10.25
C PRO A 437 4.31 -10.69 -9.30
N GLY A 438 4.97 -9.56 -9.54
CA GLY A 438 6.16 -9.19 -8.78
C GLY A 438 5.86 -8.66 -7.38
N TYR A 439 6.85 -8.01 -6.77
CA TYR A 439 6.75 -7.54 -5.37
C TYR A 439 5.72 -6.41 -5.19
N ASP A 440 5.60 -5.53 -6.17
CA ASP A 440 4.55 -4.50 -6.10
C ASP A 440 3.15 -5.13 -6.21
N GLY A 441 3.08 -6.34 -6.78
CA GLY A 441 1.85 -7.10 -6.84
C GLY A 441 1.06 -6.87 -8.12
N GLY A 442 0.12 -7.77 -8.40
CA GLY A 442 -0.90 -7.61 -9.44
C GLY A 442 -1.87 -6.50 -9.03
N GLY A 443 -2.37 -6.56 -7.80
CA GLY A 443 -3.16 -5.47 -7.20
C GLY A 443 -2.32 -4.63 -6.25
N GLU A 444 -2.65 -3.36 -6.15
CA GLU A 444 -1.93 -2.37 -5.36
C GLU A 444 -2.89 -1.62 -4.42
N TRP A 445 -2.32 -0.70 -3.62
CA TRP A 445 -3.06 0.06 -2.60
C TRP A 445 -4.23 0.87 -3.17
N GLY A 446 -4.30 1.08 -4.47
CA GLY A 446 -5.42 1.74 -5.12
C GLY A 446 -6.73 0.96 -5.03
N GLY A 447 -6.60 -0.33 -4.89
CA GLY A 447 -7.78 -1.19 -4.61
C GLY A 447 -8.89 -1.13 -5.66
N UNK A 448 -10.21 -1.51 -5.43
CA UNK A 448 -11.18 -1.68 -6.19
C UNK A 448 -12.06 -0.58 -6.19
N ALA A 449 -12.81 -0.43 -7.21
CA ALA A 449 -14.07 0.34 -7.20
C ALA A 449 -15.24 -0.59 -7.53
N PHE A 450 -16.40 -0.38 -6.97
CA PHE A 450 -17.54 -1.29 -7.15
C PHE A 450 -18.80 -0.51 -7.49
N ASP A 451 -19.52 -0.94 -8.50
CA ASP A 451 -20.79 -0.35 -8.92
C ASP A 451 -21.95 -1.17 -8.30
N PRO A 452 -22.65 -0.62 -7.29
CA PRO A 452 -23.72 -1.36 -6.62
C PRO A 452 -24.94 -1.60 -7.50
N ALA A 453 -25.10 -0.85 -8.60
CA ALA A 453 -26.23 -1.03 -9.52
C ALA A 453 -26.05 -2.26 -10.42
N THR A 454 -24.82 -2.60 -10.76
CA THR A 454 -24.53 -3.69 -11.71
C THR A 454 -23.85 -4.91 -11.06
N GLY A 455 -23.24 -4.73 -9.89
CA GLY A 455 -22.44 -5.77 -9.24
C GLY A 455 -21.06 -5.92 -9.87
N ILE A 456 -20.60 -4.94 -10.65
CA ILE A 456 -19.31 -4.99 -11.33
C ILE A 456 -18.24 -4.29 -10.51
N LEU A 457 -17.11 -4.97 -10.33
CA LEU A 457 -15.92 -4.47 -9.67
C LEU A 457 -14.89 -4.07 -10.72
N TYR A 458 -14.26 -2.90 -10.53
CA TYR A 458 -13.22 -2.37 -11.41
C TYR A 458 -11.90 -2.36 -10.64
N VAL A 459 -10.85 -2.95 -11.24
CA VAL A 459 -9.54 -3.03 -10.60
C VAL A 459 -8.45 -2.89 -11.66
N ASN A 460 -7.45 -2.06 -11.37
CA ASN A 460 -6.26 -1.96 -12.21
C ASN A 460 -5.20 -2.96 -11.73
N ALA A 461 -4.37 -3.42 -12.65
CA ALA A 461 -3.37 -4.43 -12.38
C ALA A 461 -2.00 -4.04 -12.92
N ASN A 462 -0.96 -4.44 -12.18
CA ASN A 462 0.42 -4.46 -12.67
C ASN A 462 0.74 -5.86 -13.19
N GLU A 463 1.41 -5.91 -14.34
CA GLU A 463 1.85 -7.14 -14.99
C GLU A 463 3.36 -7.06 -15.22
N MET A 464 4.11 -6.95 -14.10
CA MET A 464 5.56 -6.77 -14.11
C MET A 464 6.23 -7.95 -13.40
N ALA A 465 7.14 -8.63 -14.11
CA ALA A 465 7.97 -9.67 -13.51
C ALA A 465 9.17 -9.05 -12.79
N TRP A 466 9.59 -9.66 -11.68
CA TRP A 466 10.75 -9.23 -10.89
C TRP A 466 11.69 -10.41 -10.70
N VAL A 467 12.97 -10.13 -10.45
CA VAL A 467 14.00 -11.13 -10.18
C VAL A 467 14.17 -11.27 -8.67
N MET A 468 13.98 -12.48 -8.17
CA MET A 468 14.23 -12.83 -6.76
C MET A 468 15.52 -13.64 -6.66
N LYS A 469 16.44 -13.20 -5.82
CA LYS A 469 17.66 -13.94 -5.53
C LYS A 469 18.09 -13.70 -4.09
N MET A 470 18.39 -14.77 -3.37
CA MET A 470 18.83 -14.67 -1.97
C MET A 470 20.36 -14.76 -1.88
N LEU A 471 20.93 -13.93 -1.03
CA LEU A 471 22.37 -13.89 -0.75
C LEU A 471 22.62 -14.41 0.67
N ASP A 472 23.75 -15.09 0.86
CA ASP A 472 24.19 -15.44 2.21
C ASP A 472 24.49 -14.17 2.99
N ASN A 473 23.90 -14.06 4.16
CA ASN A 473 24.17 -13.01 5.13
C ASN A 473 25.05 -13.58 6.23
N LYS A 474 26.26 -13.06 6.36
CA LYS A 474 27.24 -13.60 7.29
C LYS A 474 27.29 -12.77 8.58
N PRO A 475 27.43 -13.39 9.74
CA PRO A 475 27.66 -12.63 10.98
C PRO A 475 29.07 -12.03 11.00
N ALA A 476 29.31 -11.14 11.94
CA ALA A 476 30.68 -10.63 12.16
C ALA A 476 31.59 -11.77 12.55
N THR A 477 32.79 -11.85 11.96
CA THR A 477 33.72 -12.92 12.22
C THR A 477 34.62 -12.69 13.44
N GLY A 478 34.72 -11.44 13.86
CA GLY A 478 35.48 -11.07 15.05
C GLY A 478 36.92 -10.77 14.74
N GLU A 479 37.75 -11.77 14.65
CA GLU A 479 39.21 -11.56 14.45
C GLU A 479 39.57 -11.38 12.97
N GLY A 480 40.42 -10.40 12.67
CA GLY A 480 40.94 -10.16 11.34
C GLY A 480 40.01 -9.54 10.33
N GLU A 481 38.80 -9.13 10.73
CA GLU A 481 37.88 -8.40 9.82
C GLU A 481 38.44 -7.01 9.55
N THR A 482 38.59 -6.64 8.28
CA THR A 482 38.98 -5.28 7.91
C THR A 482 37.74 -4.40 7.78
N TRP A 483 37.94 -3.08 7.76
CA TRP A 483 36.84 -2.11 7.52
C TRP A 483 36.14 -2.41 6.19
N LEU A 484 36.89 -2.83 5.15
CA LEU A 484 36.28 -3.22 3.89
C LEU A 484 35.31 -4.41 4.08
N MET A 485 35.78 -5.44 4.77
CA MET A 485 34.97 -6.64 5.01
C MET A 485 33.73 -6.32 5.87
N ALA A 486 33.94 -5.53 6.94
CA ALA A 486 32.84 -5.09 7.80
C ALA A 486 31.82 -4.22 7.03
N GLY A 487 32.31 -3.28 6.22
CA GLY A 487 31.48 -2.43 5.38
C GLY A 487 30.65 -3.25 4.39
N GLN A 488 31.26 -4.22 3.73
CA GLN A 488 30.56 -5.10 2.79
C GLN A 488 29.51 -5.96 3.50
N ARG A 489 29.85 -6.49 4.67
CA ARG A 489 28.91 -7.28 5.49
C ARG A 489 27.71 -6.43 5.91
N LEU A 490 27.97 -5.27 6.49
CA LEU A 490 26.93 -4.34 6.93
C LEU A 490 26.04 -3.88 5.76
N TYR A 491 26.67 -3.64 4.60
CA TYR A 491 25.93 -3.29 3.39
C TYR A 491 24.96 -4.44 3.01
N THR A 492 25.46 -5.68 3.04
CA THR A 492 24.63 -6.84 2.73
C THR A 492 23.48 -6.97 3.72
N GLN A 493 23.75 -6.73 5.00
CA GLN A 493 22.77 -6.87 6.07
C GLN A 493 21.64 -5.80 5.99
N HIS A 494 21.99 -4.58 5.63
CA HIS A 494 21.08 -3.45 5.83
C HIS A 494 20.69 -2.69 4.56
N CYS A 495 21.48 -2.77 3.49
CA CYS A 495 21.33 -1.86 2.34
C CYS A 495 20.93 -2.56 1.04
N THR A 496 21.32 -3.82 0.87
CA THR A 496 21.21 -4.57 -0.40
C THR A 496 19.78 -4.64 -0.90
N THR A 497 18.82 -4.89 -0.04
CA THR A 497 17.42 -5.05 -0.42
C THR A 497 16.89 -3.85 -1.21
N CYS A 498 17.30 -2.64 -0.80
CA CYS A 498 16.86 -1.41 -1.47
C CYS A 498 17.84 -0.95 -2.54
N HIS A 499 19.15 -1.00 -2.26
CA HIS A 499 20.14 -0.39 -3.15
C HIS A 499 20.83 -1.37 -4.11
N GLY A 500 20.47 -2.66 -4.04
CA GLY A 500 21.03 -3.71 -4.90
C GLY A 500 22.38 -4.19 -4.42
N ALA A 501 22.71 -5.47 -4.70
CA ALA A 501 23.99 -6.05 -4.33
C ALA A 501 25.18 -5.34 -5.04
N ASP A 502 24.92 -4.77 -6.20
CA ASP A 502 25.92 -4.05 -7.00
C ASP A 502 25.91 -2.52 -6.77
N ARG A 503 25.16 -2.04 -5.80
CA ARG A 503 25.00 -0.63 -5.42
C ARG A 503 24.39 0.26 -6.52
N LYS A 504 23.79 -0.31 -7.58
CA LYS A 504 23.19 0.46 -8.67
C LYS A 504 21.84 1.07 -8.36
N GLY A 505 21.24 0.67 -7.23
CA GLY A 505 19.88 1.00 -6.90
C GLY A 505 18.92 -0.03 -7.48
N THR A 506 17.72 -0.10 -6.93
CA THR A 506 16.67 -1.03 -7.39
C THR A 506 15.30 -0.34 -7.32
N GLY A 507 14.47 -0.60 -8.30
CA GLY A 507 13.13 0.01 -8.32
C GLY A 507 13.22 1.54 -8.30
N ASN A 508 12.69 2.15 -7.25
CA ASN A 508 12.72 3.60 -7.04
C ASN A 508 13.87 4.04 -6.10
N ASN A 509 14.73 3.11 -5.70
CA ASN A 509 15.80 3.40 -4.75
C ASN A 509 17.05 3.84 -5.50
N PRO A 510 17.75 4.88 -5.02
CA PRO A 510 18.85 5.47 -5.77
C PRO A 510 20.10 4.60 -5.83
N THR A 511 20.90 4.81 -6.86
CA THR A 511 22.26 4.25 -6.96
C THR A 511 23.15 4.82 -5.85
N LEU A 512 24.00 3.97 -5.32
CA LEU A 512 25.07 4.37 -4.38
C LEU A 512 26.46 4.29 -5.02
N ILE A 513 26.51 4.22 -6.35
CA ILE A 513 27.79 4.28 -7.10
C ILE A 513 28.25 5.74 -7.16
N ASN A 514 29.52 5.97 -6.84
CA ASN A 514 30.17 7.29 -6.91
C ASN A 514 29.52 8.35 -6.02
N ILE A 515 28.87 7.95 -4.92
CA ILE A 515 28.22 8.93 -4.03
C ILE A 515 29.20 9.83 -3.30
N LYS A 516 30.50 9.50 -3.31
CA LYS A 516 31.56 10.34 -2.74
C LYS A 516 31.64 11.73 -3.36
N SER A 517 31.05 11.94 -4.54
CA SER A 517 30.93 13.25 -5.14
C SER A 517 29.88 14.14 -4.47
N LYS A 518 29.01 13.55 -3.66
CA LYS A 518 27.84 14.23 -3.05
C LYS A 518 27.83 14.17 -1.54
N TYR A 519 28.51 13.19 -0.95
CA TYR A 519 28.38 12.90 0.49
C TYR A 519 29.76 12.68 1.12
N THR A 520 29.91 13.17 2.34
CA THR A 520 31.07 12.92 3.22
C THR A 520 30.72 11.79 4.21
N THR A 521 31.71 11.31 4.96
CA THR A 521 31.49 10.35 6.05
C THR A 521 30.48 10.88 7.06
N LYS A 522 30.56 12.18 7.37
CA LYS A 522 29.62 12.83 8.29
C LYS A 522 28.18 12.78 7.74
N ASP A 523 28.01 13.08 6.46
CA ASP A 523 26.68 13.05 5.83
C ASP A 523 26.08 11.64 5.85
N ILE A 524 26.91 10.60 5.61
CA ILE A 524 26.45 9.21 5.68
C ILE A 524 26.05 8.87 7.12
N ALA A 525 26.85 9.28 8.10
CA ALA A 525 26.55 9.03 9.52
C ALA A 525 25.22 9.71 9.92
N GLU A 526 25.02 10.93 9.47
CA GLU A 526 23.76 11.64 9.73
C GLU A 526 22.58 10.93 9.09
N LEU A 527 22.71 10.52 7.81
CA LEU A 527 21.68 9.75 7.10
C LEU A 527 21.36 8.43 7.80
N MET A 528 22.38 7.72 8.29
CA MET A 528 22.16 6.46 9.04
C MET A 528 21.38 6.73 10.33
N ASN A 529 21.67 7.83 10.98
CA ASN A 529 21.03 8.18 12.25
C ASN A 529 19.60 8.69 12.09
N THR A 530 19.32 9.44 11.00
CA THR A 530 18.01 10.09 10.84
C THR A 530 17.09 9.39 9.85
N GLY A 531 17.66 8.63 8.89
CA GLY A 531 16.90 8.14 7.74
C GLY A 531 16.56 9.28 6.78
N ARG A 532 15.89 8.92 5.68
CA ARG A 532 15.40 9.92 4.71
C ARG A 532 14.33 9.30 3.81
N ARG A 533 13.09 9.80 3.90
CA ARG A 533 11.96 9.35 3.09
C ARG A 533 11.66 7.86 3.33
N MET A 534 11.82 7.03 2.28
CA MET A 534 11.62 5.58 2.39
C MET A 534 12.79 4.86 3.07
N MET A 535 13.94 5.53 3.19
CA MET A 535 15.12 4.97 3.84
C MET A 535 14.97 5.10 5.36
N PRO A 536 14.88 3.99 6.10
CA PRO A 536 14.75 4.08 7.57
C PRO A 536 16.05 4.56 8.22
N ALA A 537 15.95 5.00 9.44
CA ALA A 537 17.12 5.23 10.29
C ALA A 537 17.70 3.88 10.74
N PHE A 538 19.00 3.85 11.02
CA PHE A 538 19.74 2.67 11.46
C PHE A 538 20.44 2.98 12.79
N GLN A 539 19.66 3.48 13.76
CA GLN A 539 20.18 3.92 15.06
C GLN A 539 20.79 2.80 15.90
N GLN A 540 20.47 1.54 15.55
CA GLN A 540 21.05 0.38 16.20
C GLN A 540 22.52 0.13 15.82
N LEU A 541 23.03 0.77 14.73
CA LEU A 541 24.42 0.61 14.31
C LEU A 541 25.34 1.43 15.19
N LYS A 542 26.43 0.80 15.64
CA LYS A 542 27.47 1.47 16.41
C LYS A 542 28.27 2.44 15.54
N THR A 543 28.92 3.41 16.15
CA THR A 543 29.70 4.42 15.45
C THR A 543 30.73 3.80 14.51
N GLU A 544 31.44 2.75 14.97
CA GLU A 544 32.47 2.06 14.19
C GLU A 544 31.85 1.32 12.97
N GLU A 545 30.64 0.77 13.15
CA GLU A 545 29.90 0.10 12.07
C GLU A 545 29.48 1.13 11.00
N VAL A 546 28.98 2.27 11.43
CA VAL A 546 28.62 3.36 10.52
C VAL A 546 29.86 3.85 9.74
N GLN A 547 31.02 3.98 10.43
CA GLN A 547 32.26 4.38 9.78
C GLN A 547 32.76 3.36 8.75
N ALA A 548 32.72 2.06 9.11
CA ALA A 548 33.10 0.99 8.18
C ALA A 548 32.19 0.98 6.95
N LEU A 549 30.89 1.12 7.16
CA LEU A 549 29.90 1.19 6.08
C LEU A 549 30.15 2.43 5.21
N ALA A 550 30.40 3.59 5.81
CA ALA A 550 30.69 4.83 5.08
C ALA A 550 31.98 4.70 4.25
N SER A 551 33.04 4.09 4.82
CA SER A 551 34.30 3.89 4.09
C SER A 551 34.09 2.99 2.86
N PHE A 552 33.26 1.96 2.98
CA PHE A 552 32.89 1.09 1.86
C PHE A 552 32.09 1.86 0.79
N LEU A 553 31.09 2.61 1.20
CA LEU A 553 30.20 3.35 0.28
C LEU A 553 30.95 4.48 -0.46
N LEU A 554 31.90 5.13 0.21
CA LEU A 554 32.65 6.26 -0.33
C LEU A 554 33.96 5.81 -1.01
N ASP A 555 34.22 4.51 -1.08
CA ASP A 555 35.43 3.91 -1.69
C ASP A 555 36.75 4.49 -1.09
N GLN A 556 36.80 4.64 0.26
CA GLN A 556 37.94 5.19 0.99
C GLN A 556 39.02 4.12 1.20
N LYS A 557 39.84 3.87 0.18
CA LYS A 557 40.78 2.74 0.10
C LYS A 557 41.78 2.67 1.29
N ALA A 558 42.27 3.82 1.73
CA ALA A 558 43.24 3.87 2.84
C ALA A 558 42.61 3.39 4.17
N GLU A 559 41.36 3.76 4.41
CA GLU A 559 40.65 3.39 5.64
C GLU A 559 40.18 1.93 5.61
N GLN A 560 39.87 1.41 4.42
CA GLN A 560 39.33 0.06 4.25
C GLN A 560 40.31 -1.03 4.70
N ALA A 561 41.63 -0.76 4.76
CA ALA A 561 42.63 -1.71 5.20
C ALA A 561 42.74 -1.80 6.72
N ASN A 562 42.15 -0.87 7.47
CA ASN A 562 42.20 -0.87 8.94
C ASN A 562 41.50 -2.11 9.49
N ILE A 563 41.99 -2.61 10.61
CA ILE A 563 41.34 -3.72 11.34
C ILE A 563 40.06 -3.17 12.00
N PHE A 564 38.97 -3.87 11.78
CA PHE A 564 37.68 -3.53 12.37
C PHE A 564 37.65 -4.06 13.81
N THR A 565 37.76 -3.15 14.75
CA THR A 565 37.70 -3.48 16.18
C THR A 565 36.43 -2.91 16.75
N THR A 566 35.42 -3.71 16.82
CA THR A 566 34.25 -3.40 17.63
C THR A 566 34.11 -4.49 18.67
N SER A 567 33.60 -4.16 19.83
CA SER A 567 33.17 -5.20 20.77
C SER A 567 32.19 -6.09 20.02
N ILE A 568 32.56 -7.35 19.81
CA ILE A 568 31.63 -8.30 19.24
C ILE A 568 30.48 -8.38 20.24
N ALA A 569 29.44 -7.63 19.99
CA ALA A 569 28.18 -7.95 20.62
C ALA A 569 27.91 -9.41 20.28
N ALA A 570 27.59 -10.22 21.25
CA ALA A 570 27.09 -11.55 20.98
C ALA A 570 26.11 -11.44 19.81
N ILE A 571 26.29 -12.29 18.79
CA ILE A 571 25.40 -12.29 17.63
C ILE A 571 23.99 -12.24 18.17
N ASP A 572 23.25 -11.22 17.79
CA ASP A 572 21.83 -11.16 18.13
C ASP A 572 21.13 -12.29 17.38
N SER A 573 21.20 -13.47 17.95
CA SER A 573 20.69 -14.68 17.30
C SER A 573 19.19 -14.61 17.04
N VAL A 574 18.50 -13.73 17.75
CA VAL A 574 17.06 -13.52 17.61
C VAL A 574 16.77 -12.77 16.30
N ASN A 575 17.46 -11.66 16.06
CA ASN A 575 17.20 -10.82 14.89
C ASN A 575 18.08 -11.14 13.68
N PHE A 576 19.08 -12.01 13.83
CA PHE A 576 19.96 -12.36 12.72
C PHE A 576 19.24 -13.29 11.73
N ILE A 577 19.16 -12.85 10.48
CA ILE A 577 18.59 -13.61 9.35
C ILE A 577 19.75 -14.08 8.45
N PRO A 578 19.92 -15.38 8.21
CA PRO A 578 21.08 -15.89 7.44
C PRO A 578 21.04 -15.60 5.95
N TYR A 579 19.94 -15.09 5.44
CA TYR A 579 19.77 -14.78 4.02
C TYR A 579 19.16 -13.40 3.83
N ARG A 580 19.56 -12.71 2.74
CA ARG A 580 19.00 -11.40 2.38
C ARG A 580 18.65 -11.37 0.91
N LEU A 581 17.57 -10.69 0.56
CA LEU A 581 17.20 -10.43 -0.83
C LEU A 581 18.29 -9.58 -1.49
N SER A 582 18.68 -9.93 -2.72
CA SER A 582 19.75 -9.23 -3.46
C SER A 582 19.31 -7.84 -3.95
N GLY A 583 18.01 -7.55 -3.91
CA GLY A 583 17.44 -6.26 -4.29
C GLY A 583 16.07 -6.40 -4.93
N TYR A 584 15.30 -5.33 -4.87
CA TYR A 584 14.00 -5.22 -5.55
C TYR A 584 14.25 -4.95 -7.05
N THR A 585 14.59 -6.00 -7.79
CA THR A 585 15.06 -5.91 -9.18
C THR A 585 13.96 -6.29 -10.16
N LYS A 586 13.51 -5.33 -10.95
CA LYS A 586 12.53 -5.59 -12.03
C LYS A 586 13.20 -6.36 -13.16
N PHE A 587 12.45 -7.26 -13.78
CA PHE A 587 12.92 -7.98 -14.97
C PHE A 587 12.66 -7.10 -16.19
N ILE A 588 13.67 -6.29 -16.55
CA ILE A 588 13.61 -5.30 -17.63
C ILE A 588 14.74 -5.52 -18.61
N SER A 589 14.53 -5.09 -19.85
CA SER A 589 15.54 -5.12 -20.90
C SER A 589 16.56 -3.99 -20.73
N SER A 590 17.66 -4.06 -21.49
CA SER A 590 18.66 -3.00 -21.51
C SER A 590 18.10 -1.64 -21.97
N ASP A 591 16.98 -1.67 -22.71
CA ASP A 591 16.32 -0.46 -23.24
C ASP A 591 15.32 0.13 -22.21
N GLY A 592 15.19 -0.51 -21.03
CA GLY A 592 14.33 -0.02 -19.95
C GLY A 592 12.88 -0.47 -20.02
N TYR A 593 12.50 -1.26 -21.02
CA TYR A 593 11.14 -1.81 -21.11
C TYR A 593 11.02 -3.10 -20.31
N PRO A 594 9.82 -3.47 -19.89
CA PRO A 594 9.62 -4.79 -19.28
C PRO A 594 10.12 -5.90 -20.21
N ALA A 595 10.82 -6.88 -19.64
CA ALA A 595 11.42 -7.97 -20.41
C ALA A 595 10.38 -8.97 -20.93
N ILE A 596 9.16 -8.94 -20.38
CA ILE A 596 8.06 -9.81 -20.77
C ILE A 596 7.12 -9.11 -21.75
N SER A 597 6.36 -9.90 -22.51
CA SER A 597 5.36 -9.40 -23.45
C SER A 597 4.26 -8.61 -22.74
N PRO A 598 3.73 -7.54 -23.38
CA PRO A 598 2.58 -6.84 -22.81
C PRO A 598 1.33 -7.73 -22.76
N PRO A 599 0.28 -7.32 -22.03
CA PRO A 599 0.13 -6.01 -21.37
C PRO A 599 0.95 -5.90 -20.09
N TRP A 600 1.46 -4.70 -19.80
CA TRP A 600 2.26 -4.41 -18.59
C TRP A 600 1.44 -3.73 -17.50
N GLY A 601 0.23 -3.34 -17.85
CA GLY A 601 -0.77 -2.83 -16.93
C GLY A 601 -2.14 -2.94 -17.57
N THR A 602 -3.15 -3.26 -16.78
CA THR A 602 -4.52 -3.43 -17.28
C THR A 602 -5.54 -2.75 -16.36
N LEU A 603 -6.72 -2.48 -16.93
CA LEU A 603 -7.93 -2.15 -16.18
C LEU A 603 -8.94 -3.26 -16.46
N ASN A 604 -9.55 -3.77 -15.40
CA ASN A 604 -10.38 -4.97 -15.46
C ASN A 604 -11.77 -4.69 -14.88
N ALA A 605 -12.82 -5.18 -15.52
CA ALA A 605 -14.19 -5.17 -14.99
C ALA A 605 -14.62 -6.61 -14.73
N ILE A 606 -14.97 -6.91 -13.48
CA ILE A 606 -15.31 -8.27 -13.03
C ILE A 606 -16.71 -8.22 -12.41
N ASN A 607 -17.61 -9.02 -12.92
CA ASN A 607 -18.98 -9.15 -12.40
C ASN A 607 -18.94 -10.06 -11.17
N LEU A 608 -19.07 -9.50 -9.98
CA LEU A 608 -19.01 -10.30 -8.76
C LEU A 608 -20.29 -11.12 -8.51
N ASN A 609 -21.38 -10.85 -9.23
CA ASN A 609 -22.57 -11.71 -9.14
C ASN A 609 -22.29 -13.09 -9.73
N THR A 610 -21.43 -13.16 -10.76
CA THR A 610 -21.12 -14.41 -11.49
C THR A 610 -19.68 -14.89 -11.31
N GLY A 611 -18.77 -13.99 -10.96
CA GLY A 611 -17.33 -14.25 -10.91
C GLY A 611 -16.66 -14.21 -12.28
N GLU A 612 -17.30 -13.62 -13.32
CA GLU A 612 -16.78 -13.58 -14.68
C GLU A 612 -16.29 -12.18 -15.06
N PHE A 613 -15.33 -12.11 -15.99
CA PHE A 613 -14.87 -10.84 -16.54
C PHE A 613 -15.90 -10.29 -17.54
N GLU A 614 -16.19 -9.00 -17.41
CA GLU A 614 -16.95 -8.29 -18.45
C GLU A 614 -16.00 -7.78 -19.53
N TRP A 615 -14.85 -7.23 -19.11
CA TRP A 615 -13.80 -6.78 -20.04
C TRP A 615 -12.47 -6.63 -19.31
N LYS A 616 -11.38 -6.67 -20.08
CA LYS A 616 -10.02 -6.42 -19.65
C LYS A 616 -9.31 -5.64 -20.76
N ILE A 617 -8.72 -4.49 -20.44
CA ILE A 617 -8.05 -3.61 -21.41
C ILE A 617 -6.67 -3.19 -20.91
N PRO A 618 -5.70 -2.93 -21.82
CA PRO A 618 -4.44 -2.31 -21.42
C PRO A 618 -4.70 -0.92 -20.82
N LEU A 619 -3.95 -0.55 -19.76
CA LEU A 619 -4.06 0.73 -19.10
C LEU A 619 -2.73 1.47 -19.16
N GLY A 620 -2.72 2.62 -19.84
CA GLY A 620 -1.52 3.42 -20.06
C GLY A 620 -0.79 3.05 -21.34
N GLU A 621 0.13 3.90 -21.76
CA GLU A 621 0.90 3.65 -22.99
C GLU A 621 2.29 4.30 -22.91
N TYR A 622 3.19 3.77 -23.73
CA TYR A 622 4.50 4.39 -23.98
C TYR A 622 4.40 5.13 -25.33
N ALA A 623 4.55 6.45 -25.30
CA ALA A 623 4.39 7.29 -26.50
C ALA A 623 5.32 6.84 -27.64
N GLU A 624 6.55 6.46 -27.30
CA GLU A 624 7.55 6.02 -28.26
C GLU A 624 7.21 4.67 -28.90
N LEU A 625 6.57 3.76 -28.17
CA LEU A 625 6.12 2.48 -28.73
C LEU A 625 4.90 2.71 -29.65
N LYS A 626 4.01 3.59 -29.22
CA LYS A 626 2.84 3.99 -30.03
C LYS A 626 3.30 4.61 -31.35
N ALA A 627 4.32 5.48 -31.32
CA ALA A 627 4.86 6.10 -32.53
C ALA A 627 5.48 5.06 -33.49
N ARG A 628 5.90 3.91 -32.97
CA ARG A 628 6.40 2.78 -33.78
C ARG A 628 5.26 1.88 -34.29
N GLY A 629 4.01 2.23 -34.04
CA GLY A 629 2.84 1.45 -34.48
C GLY A 629 2.56 0.23 -33.62
N ILE A 630 3.15 0.14 -32.44
CA ILE A 630 2.92 -0.98 -31.52
C ILE A 630 1.55 -0.78 -30.83
N PRO A 631 0.72 -1.83 -30.75
CA PRO A 631 -0.57 -1.74 -30.04
C PRO A 631 -0.43 -1.32 -28.58
N PRO A 632 -1.49 -0.82 -27.94
CA PRO A 632 -1.41 -0.39 -26.52
C PRO A 632 -0.85 -1.49 -25.63
N THR A 633 0.22 -1.14 -24.91
CA THR A 633 0.97 -2.09 -24.07
C THR A 633 0.53 -2.07 -22.61
N GLY A 634 -0.17 -1.01 -22.19
CA GLY A 634 -0.29 -0.73 -20.77
C GLY A 634 1.04 -0.29 -20.19
N THR A 635 0.99 0.22 -18.95
CA THR A 635 2.20 0.56 -18.17
C THR A 635 1.98 0.12 -16.73
N GLU A 636 3.08 0.06 -15.96
CA GLU A 636 2.95 -0.01 -14.51
C GLU A 636 2.06 1.14 -14.02
N ASN A 637 1.25 0.86 -12.99
CA ASN A 637 0.25 1.81 -12.54
C ASN A 637 0.08 1.72 -11.01
N TYR A 638 -0.15 2.87 -10.36
CA TYR A 638 -0.33 3.01 -8.92
C TYR A 638 -1.41 4.05 -8.65
N GLY A 639 -2.34 3.71 -7.77
CA GLY A 639 -3.57 4.46 -7.58
C GLY A 639 -4.75 3.58 -7.97
N GLY A 640 -5.95 4.10 -7.94
CA GLY A 640 -7.13 3.29 -8.20
C GLY A 640 -8.21 3.98 -9.00
N PRO A 641 -9.19 3.21 -9.48
CA PRO A 641 -10.34 3.74 -10.20
C PRO A 641 -11.40 4.31 -9.27
N VAL A 642 -12.29 5.13 -9.83
CA VAL A 642 -13.56 5.54 -9.24
C VAL A 642 -14.65 5.30 -10.30
N VAL A 643 -15.77 4.72 -9.89
CA VAL A 643 -16.90 4.46 -10.79
C VAL A 643 -18.08 5.36 -10.44
N THR A 644 -18.84 5.84 -11.45
CA THR A 644 -19.99 6.71 -11.24
C THR A 644 -21.27 6.14 -11.82
N ALA A 645 -22.41 6.57 -11.28
CA ALA A 645 -23.73 6.28 -11.83
C ALA A 645 -23.90 6.87 -13.25
N GLY A 646 -23.11 7.91 -13.60
CA GLY A 646 -23.08 8.49 -14.95
C GLY A 646 -22.47 7.59 -16.02
N GLY A 647 -22.09 6.36 -15.67
CA GLY A 647 -21.61 5.38 -16.66
C GLY A 647 -20.11 5.40 -16.89
N LEU A 648 -19.35 6.02 -15.99
CA LEU A 648 -17.92 6.29 -16.20
C LEU A 648 -17.04 5.62 -15.14
N VAL A 649 -15.84 5.18 -15.56
CA VAL A 649 -14.74 4.82 -14.67
C VAL A 649 -13.61 5.83 -14.89
N PHE A 650 -13.31 6.63 -13.86
CA PHE A 650 -12.19 7.58 -13.89
C PHE A 650 -10.95 6.95 -13.27
N ILE A 651 -9.81 7.06 -13.94
CA ILE A 651 -8.54 6.59 -13.42
C ILE A 651 -7.37 7.38 -14.04
N ALA A 652 -6.39 7.74 -13.21
CA ALA A 652 -5.09 8.22 -13.66
C ALA A 652 -4.08 7.06 -13.55
N ALA A 653 -3.35 6.97 -12.45
CA ALA A 653 -2.55 5.81 -12.04
C ALA A 653 -1.31 5.52 -12.91
N THR A 654 -1.26 5.94 -14.17
CA THR A 654 -0.22 5.53 -15.15
C THR A 654 0.94 6.52 -15.25
N ARG A 655 2.07 6.05 -15.74
CA ARG A 655 3.28 6.86 -15.87
C ARG A 655 3.22 7.87 -17.02
N ASP A 656 2.21 7.79 -17.89
CA ASP A 656 2.08 8.64 -19.08
C ASP A 656 1.39 9.99 -18.79
N ASN A 657 1.17 10.32 -17.53
CA ASN A 657 0.56 11.57 -17.07
C ASN A 657 -0.88 11.76 -17.56
N LYS A 658 -1.58 10.67 -17.92
CA LYS A 658 -2.94 10.77 -18.43
C LYS A 658 -3.98 10.49 -17.35
N PHE A 659 -5.02 11.32 -17.31
CA PHE A 659 -6.24 11.06 -16.55
C PHE A 659 -7.30 10.67 -17.57
N ARG A 660 -7.97 9.56 -17.32
CA ARG A 660 -8.86 8.95 -18.31
C ARG A 660 -10.25 8.68 -17.73
N ALA A 661 -11.26 8.73 -18.61
CA ALA A 661 -12.61 8.27 -18.32
C ALA A 661 -12.99 7.21 -19.34
N PHE A 662 -13.35 6.04 -18.82
CA PHE A 662 -13.79 4.90 -19.63
C PHE A 662 -15.28 4.68 -19.44
N ASN A 663 -15.97 4.19 -20.48
CA ASN A 663 -17.33 3.68 -20.38
C ASN A 663 -17.31 2.44 -19.48
N LYS A 664 -18.07 2.44 -18.38
CA LYS A 664 -18.01 1.38 -17.37
C LYS A 664 -18.48 0.01 -17.91
N ILE A 665 -19.37 0.00 -18.95
CA ILE A 665 -19.94 -1.24 -19.48
C ILE A 665 -19.01 -1.84 -20.53
N SER A 666 -18.43 -1.01 -21.43
CA SER A 666 -17.68 -1.51 -22.60
C SER A 666 -16.16 -1.42 -22.47
N GLY A 667 -15.65 -0.70 -21.45
CA GLY A 667 -14.22 -0.43 -21.34
C GLY A 667 -13.68 0.56 -22.37
N LYS A 668 -14.55 1.16 -23.20
CA LYS A 668 -14.13 2.11 -24.24
C LYS A 668 -13.65 3.42 -23.60
N LEU A 669 -12.46 3.90 -24.03
CA LEU A 669 -11.96 5.23 -23.64
C LEU A 669 -12.87 6.31 -24.26
N LEU A 670 -13.39 7.20 -23.42
CA LEU A 670 -14.28 8.30 -23.83
C LEU A 670 -13.60 9.66 -23.73
N TRP A 671 -12.66 9.82 -22.80
CA TRP A 671 -12.01 11.11 -22.54
C TRP A 671 -10.66 10.89 -21.91
N GLU A 672 -9.68 11.75 -22.24
CA GLU A 672 -8.41 11.79 -21.52
C GLU A 672 -7.88 13.22 -21.47
N TYR A 673 -7.10 13.50 -20.41
CA TYR A 673 -6.47 14.79 -20.17
C TYR A 673 -5.02 14.56 -19.74
N THR A 674 -4.10 15.41 -20.21
CA THR A 674 -2.69 15.33 -19.79
C THR A 674 -2.47 16.18 -18.54
N LEU A 675 -2.16 15.53 -17.45
CA LEU A 675 -1.92 16.13 -16.14
C LEU A 675 -0.53 16.79 -16.07
N PRO A 676 -0.32 17.77 -15.15
CA PRO A 676 1.00 18.40 -14.99
C PRO A 676 2.09 17.45 -14.47
N ALA A 677 1.70 16.36 -13.79
CA ALA A 677 2.56 15.26 -13.35
C ALA A 677 1.68 14.01 -13.25
N SER A 678 2.30 12.83 -13.19
CA SER A 678 1.55 11.56 -13.10
C SER A 678 0.66 11.53 -11.86
N GLY A 679 -0.58 11.10 -12.04
CA GLY A 679 -1.58 11.03 -10.98
C GLY A 679 -1.57 9.68 -10.28
N PHE A 680 -0.51 9.38 -9.52
CA PHE A 680 -0.40 8.12 -8.76
C PHE A 680 -1.25 8.20 -7.48
N ALA A 681 -2.56 8.34 -7.67
CA ALA A 681 -3.54 8.53 -6.60
C ALA A 681 -4.90 8.00 -7.05
N THR A 682 -5.86 8.02 -6.16
CA THR A 682 -7.25 7.69 -6.48
C THR A 682 -8.04 9.01 -6.61
N PRO A 683 -8.87 9.18 -7.65
CA PRO A 683 -9.70 10.38 -7.76
C PRO A 683 -10.76 10.47 -6.66
N ALA A 684 -11.29 11.68 -6.43
CA ALA A 684 -12.45 11.91 -5.59
C ALA A 684 -13.56 12.55 -6.45
N VAL A 685 -14.83 12.17 -6.19
CA VAL A 685 -16.00 12.66 -6.94
C VAL A 685 -17.02 13.21 -5.94
N TYR A 686 -17.44 14.46 -6.11
CA TYR A 686 -18.37 15.10 -5.19
C TYR A 686 -19.24 16.13 -5.91
N GLU A 687 -20.35 16.49 -5.26
CA GLU A 687 -21.23 17.58 -5.70
C GLU A 687 -21.10 18.75 -4.73
N LEU A 688 -21.04 19.95 -5.27
CA LEU A 688 -21.10 21.18 -4.48
C LEU A 688 -21.87 22.24 -5.26
N ASN A 689 -22.90 22.80 -4.63
CA ASN A 689 -23.77 23.84 -5.23
C ASN A 689 -24.39 23.37 -6.56
N GLY A 690 -24.77 22.09 -6.65
CA GLY A 690 -25.41 21.53 -7.84
C GLY A 690 -24.46 21.24 -9.00
N LYS A 691 -23.14 21.34 -8.77
CA LYS A 691 -22.12 21.06 -9.78
C LYS A 691 -21.27 19.87 -9.34
N GLN A 692 -21.09 18.92 -10.25
CA GLN A 692 -20.27 17.72 -10.01
C GLN A 692 -18.81 18.01 -10.35
N TYR A 693 -17.91 17.60 -9.47
CA TYR A 693 -16.46 17.72 -9.63
C TYR A 693 -15.80 16.34 -9.58
N VAL A 694 -14.73 16.18 -10.36
CA VAL A 694 -13.82 15.04 -10.28
C VAL A 694 -12.42 15.59 -10.04
N VAL A 695 -11.78 15.19 -8.94
CA VAL A 695 -10.49 15.74 -8.54
C VAL A 695 -9.43 14.63 -8.49
N ILE A 696 -8.19 14.95 -8.93
CA ILE A 696 -7.05 14.00 -8.87
C ILE A 696 -5.80 14.72 -8.37
N ALA A 697 -5.04 14.04 -7.51
CA ALA A 697 -3.72 14.51 -7.07
C ALA A 697 -2.64 14.09 -8.08
N CYS A 698 -1.76 15.00 -8.45
CA CYS A 698 -0.74 14.84 -9.49
C CYS A 698 0.65 15.04 -8.88
N GLY A 699 1.14 14.01 -8.18
CA GLY A 699 2.41 14.08 -7.46
C GLY A 699 3.61 13.54 -8.22
N GLY A 700 3.41 12.74 -9.25
CA GLY A 700 4.51 12.14 -10.01
C GLY A 700 5.51 11.39 -9.11
N GLY A 701 6.79 11.46 -9.46
CA GLY A 701 7.93 11.02 -8.66
C GLY A 701 8.19 9.52 -8.64
N LYS A 702 7.16 8.70 -8.83
CA LYS A 702 7.29 7.24 -8.91
C LYS A 702 7.58 6.86 -10.38
N LEU A 703 8.20 5.71 -10.61
CA LEU A 703 8.54 5.23 -11.97
C LEU A 703 9.40 6.24 -12.77
N ASN A 704 10.20 7.03 -12.07
CA ASN A 704 11.07 8.06 -12.67
C ASN A 704 10.30 9.15 -13.43
N THR A 705 9.01 9.35 -13.10
CA THR A 705 8.25 10.47 -13.66
C THR A 705 8.56 11.76 -12.90
N LYS A 706 8.29 12.91 -13.54
CA LYS A 706 8.54 14.22 -12.95
C LYS A 706 7.71 14.40 -11.66
N PRO A 707 8.35 14.80 -10.55
CA PRO A 707 7.60 15.14 -9.33
C PRO A 707 6.71 16.34 -9.52
N GLY A 708 5.56 16.34 -8.83
CA GLY A 708 4.57 17.41 -8.86
C GLY A 708 3.95 17.63 -7.50
N ASP A 709 3.09 18.66 -7.44
CA ASP A 709 2.41 19.07 -6.20
C ASP A 709 0.99 19.55 -6.46
N ALA A 710 0.41 19.18 -7.60
CA ALA A 710 -0.87 19.73 -8.01
C ALA A 710 -2.05 18.83 -7.62
N TYR A 711 -3.18 19.47 -7.30
CA TYR A 711 -4.50 18.87 -7.30
C TYR A 711 -5.28 19.54 -8.43
N VAL A 712 -5.87 18.72 -9.30
CA VAL A 712 -6.60 19.23 -10.48
C VAL A 712 -8.04 18.75 -10.40
N ALA A 713 -8.97 19.70 -10.40
CA ALA A 713 -10.42 19.43 -10.40
C ALA A 713 -11.00 19.69 -11.79
N PHE A 714 -11.88 18.80 -12.21
CA PHE A 714 -12.59 18.86 -13.48
C PHE A 714 -14.09 18.97 -13.24
N ALA A 715 -14.77 19.74 -14.10
CA ALA A 715 -16.23 19.89 -14.07
C ALA A 715 -16.71 20.25 -15.48
N LEU A 716 -18.02 20.17 -15.69
CA LEU A 716 -18.63 20.70 -16.91
C LEU A 716 -18.62 22.25 -16.88
N PRO A 717 -18.63 22.94 -18.02
CA PRO A 717 -18.64 24.39 -18.09
C PRO A 717 -19.73 25.05 -17.28
#